data_929e34c5260235186fc40d6d075139cf
#
_entry.id   929e34c5260235186fc40d6d075139cf
#
_cell.length_a   1.000
_cell.length_b   1.000
_cell.length_c   1.000
_cell.angle_alpha   90.00
_cell.angle_beta   90.00
_cell.angle_gamma   90.00
#
_symmetry.space_group_name_H-M   'P 1'
#
loop_
_entity.id
_entity.type
_entity.pdbx_description
1 polymer ?
#
loop_
_entity_poly.entity_id
_entity_poly.type
_entity_poly.pdbx_seq_one_letter_code
_entity_poly.pdbx_strand_id
1 'polypeptide(L)'
;MEKKFKLGPLKKRGKKEKASGEKPSIKLARFIIEKQNWIVSVFIAACIFCAVAMLFVEVNYDLTEYLPDTAQSGIGLNKMEDEFGYPGTARIMLKDVTLYEAKQYKDRMEDVDGVDQILWCDSTVNIYSGEDFIHKEDIEDYYKDGYAVMDVTFKEGNTAKSTSAAIDELKAIAGDKGCFTGMAVQNKSLQENLASEMQLILTVAIIMIFTILCITTTAWSEPFLFLLVMGVAILLNRGTNIFIGRVSFLTNNVAMVLQLATSMDYSIFLLDAFTREKKKGLSDEEAMVDAVDAAINSIFASSLTTIAGFVALMFMKFSIGFDMGLVLAKGIVFSLLTVVLFMPAMIFRFAKWNEKTAHRPFLPDFHKMGRGIYKIRNIALVIMILVVPFAYTAQGMNSFLFGNSAVGVSEGTQVYADEQAINEKFGRSNMLVAIYPNTSAITEKAMSDEIEDLEYVKSVTSMANTLPEGVPEDFLPYSITSQLHTDTTSRMLIYIRTKSESDKAFEYTNDIRDIVKKYYPEDSYVAGETPSTQDIKTTITADNARVNVLSLISVFVVVMFSFQSVLVPIIVMIPIEAAIYINMAVPYLVGETLVYMGYIIVSSIQLGATVDYSILLTNNYMACRKTMKKKEAVVEALAMSCSSVFTSGTILILAGYIVYMISSTAAIGGLGHLIGRGALFSVC
;
A
#
# COMPACT_ATOMS: atom_id res chain seq x y z
N MET A 1 6.63 59.59 14.22
CA MET A 1 5.35 59.91 14.84
C MET A 1 4.74 58.59 15.34
N GLU A 2 5.01 58.28 16.60
CA GLU A 2 4.48 57.14 17.32
C GLU A 2 3.07 57.47 17.79
N LYS A 3 2.08 56.74 17.24
CA LYS A 3 0.75 56.71 17.86
C LYS A 3 0.68 55.55 18.84
N LYS A 4 0.87 55.85 20.14
CA LYS A 4 0.58 54.99 21.27
C LYS A 4 -0.92 54.68 21.28
N PHE A 5 -1.30 53.44 20.99
CA PHE A 5 -2.64 52.95 21.29
C PHE A 5 -2.76 52.69 22.80
N LYS A 6 -3.55 53.49 23.50
CA LYS A 6 -3.93 53.24 24.89
C LYS A 6 -4.94 52.09 24.91
N LEU A 7 -4.51 50.93 25.44
CA LEU A 7 -5.43 49.88 25.86
C LEU A 7 -6.19 50.32 27.10
N GLY A 8 -7.50 50.35 27.02
CA GLY A 8 -8.38 50.59 28.18
C GLY A 8 -8.32 49.44 29.17
N PRO A 9 -8.67 49.64 30.46
CA PRO A 9 -8.47 48.65 31.50
C PRO A 9 -9.35 47.41 31.27
N LEU A 10 -8.70 46.24 31.23
CA LEU A 10 -9.34 44.92 31.19
C LEU A 10 -10.19 44.73 32.44
N LYS A 11 -11.52 44.60 32.24
CA LYS A 11 -12.46 44.16 33.27
C LYS A 11 -12.04 42.77 33.74
N LYS A 12 -11.60 42.66 35.00
CA LYS A 12 -11.49 41.37 35.72
C LYS A 12 -12.82 40.65 35.66
N ARG A 13 -12.88 39.55 34.94
CA ARG A 13 -14.03 38.65 34.93
C ARG A 13 -14.19 38.05 36.33
N GLY A 14 -15.24 38.46 37.00
CA GLY A 14 -15.58 38.03 38.37
C GLY A 14 -15.83 36.51 38.41
N LYS A 15 -15.45 35.94 39.52
CA LYS A 15 -15.78 34.55 39.93
C LYS A 15 -17.33 34.42 39.96
N LYS A 16 -17.79 33.25 39.39
CA LYS A 16 -19.12 32.66 39.53
C LYS A 16 -20.20 33.21 38.59
N GLU A 17 -20.32 32.59 37.43
CA GLU A 17 -21.63 32.16 36.94
C GLU A 17 -21.69 30.64 36.92
N LYS A 18 -22.31 30.07 37.96
CA LYS A 18 -22.89 28.74 37.90
C LYS A 18 -24.20 28.90 37.16
N ALA A 19 -24.29 28.46 35.91
CA ALA A 19 -25.57 28.19 35.28
C ALA A 19 -25.45 27.31 34.04
N SER A 20 -26.28 26.35 33.95
CA SER A 20 -26.86 25.67 32.80
C SER A 20 -26.04 25.69 31.47
N GLY A 21 -25.34 24.59 31.13
CA GLY A 21 -24.92 24.34 29.78
C GLY A 21 -23.47 24.66 29.44
N GLU A 22 -22.50 24.27 30.26
CA GLU A 22 -21.10 24.25 29.77
C GLU A 22 -21.00 23.36 28.52
N LYS A 23 -20.36 23.92 27.45
CA LYS A 23 -20.12 23.18 26.20
C LYS A 23 -19.45 21.85 26.50
N PRO A 24 -19.78 20.77 25.76
CA PRO A 24 -19.15 19.45 25.93
C PRO A 24 -17.63 19.51 25.80
N SER A 25 -17.09 20.33 24.91
CA SER A 25 -15.65 20.56 24.69
C SER A 25 -14.94 21.10 25.94
N ILE A 26 -15.56 22.02 26.66
CA ILE A 26 -15.01 22.61 27.90
C ILE A 26 -15.01 21.55 29.03
N LYS A 27 -16.08 20.75 29.12
CA LYS A 27 -16.16 19.66 30.10
C LYS A 27 -15.08 18.60 29.83
N LEU A 28 -14.88 18.24 28.57
CA LEU A 28 -13.85 17.32 28.15
C LEU A 28 -12.45 17.86 28.49
N ALA A 29 -12.17 19.12 28.17
CA ALA A 29 -10.88 19.73 28.47
C ALA A 29 -10.58 19.75 29.98
N ARG A 30 -11.55 20.09 30.82
CA ARG A 30 -11.38 20.03 32.28
C ARG A 30 -11.17 18.61 32.79
N PHE A 31 -11.93 17.65 32.28
CA PHE A 31 -11.73 16.23 32.62
C PHE A 31 -10.29 15.77 32.30
N ILE A 32 -9.77 16.13 31.13
CA ILE A 32 -8.39 15.78 30.71
C ILE A 32 -7.37 16.40 31.68
N ILE A 33 -7.55 17.64 32.05
CA ILE A 33 -6.64 18.35 32.97
C ILE A 33 -6.67 17.72 34.37
N GLU A 34 -7.87 17.46 34.90
CA GLU A 34 -8.03 16.86 36.23
C GLU A 34 -7.49 15.42 36.30
N LYS A 35 -7.66 14.64 35.23
CA LYS A 35 -7.30 13.21 35.16
C LYS A 35 -6.04 12.92 34.35
N GLN A 36 -5.18 13.91 34.09
CA GLN A 36 -4.00 13.79 33.23
C GLN A 36 -3.10 12.61 33.58
N ASN A 37 -2.86 12.32 34.87
CA ASN A 37 -2.02 11.22 35.31
C ASN A 37 -2.65 9.86 34.99
N TRP A 38 -3.95 9.72 35.18
CA TRP A 38 -4.70 8.51 34.85
C TRP A 38 -4.68 8.27 33.32
N ILE A 39 -4.94 9.30 32.53
CA ILE A 39 -4.90 9.22 31.07
C ILE A 39 -3.53 8.73 30.59
N VAL A 40 -2.46 9.36 31.06
CA VAL A 40 -1.08 8.96 30.68
C VAL A 40 -0.78 7.52 31.08
N SER A 41 -1.21 7.09 32.29
CA SER A 41 -1.02 5.70 32.74
C SER A 41 -1.76 4.70 31.85
N VAL A 42 -2.99 5.01 31.43
CA VAL A 42 -3.76 4.17 30.49
C VAL A 42 -3.07 4.07 29.13
N PHE A 43 -2.57 5.18 28.59
CA PHE A 43 -1.84 5.16 27.32
C PHE A 43 -0.53 4.37 27.43
N ILE A 44 0.21 4.49 28.54
CA ILE A 44 1.44 3.69 28.76
C ILE A 44 1.09 2.19 28.82
N ALA A 45 0.06 1.81 29.56
CA ALA A 45 -0.36 0.41 29.64
C ALA A 45 -0.81 -0.14 28.27
N ALA A 46 -1.57 0.65 27.52
CA ALA A 46 -1.97 0.31 26.15
C ALA A 46 -0.76 0.18 25.22
N CYS A 47 0.23 1.07 25.33
CA CYS A 47 1.47 0.99 24.54
C CYS A 47 2.26 -0.28 24.85
N ILE A 48 2.38 -0.68 26.14
CA ILE A 48 3.07 -1.91 26.52
C ILE A 48 2.35 -3.13 25.93
N PHE A 49 1.03 -3.18 26.05
CA PHE A 49 0.22 -4.24 25.44
C PHE A 49 0.43 -4.28 23.92
N CYS A 50 0.31 -3.16 23.25
CA CYS A 50 0.45 -3.06 21.79
C CYS A 50 1.87 -3.37 21.30
N ALA A 51 2.91 -3.04 22.08
CA ALA A 51 4.29 -3.38 21.76
C ALA A 51 4.53 -4.91 21.76
N VAL A 52 3.87 -5.63 22.67
CA VAL A 52 3.91 -7.10 22.67
C VAL A 52 3.01 -7.68 21.58
N ALA A 53 1.79 -7.15 21.44
CA ALA A 53 0.82 -7.65 20.46
C ALA A 53 1.30 -7.56 19.00
N MET A 54 2.04 -6.50 18.65
CA MET A 54 2.54 -6.33 17.27
C MET A 54 3.52 -7.42 16.82
N LEU A 55 4.13 -8.18 17.76
CA LEU A 55 5.03 -9.29 17.44
C LEU A 55 4.29 -10.53 16.92
N PHE A 56 2.99 -10.60 17.13
CA PHE A 56 2.12 -11.70 16.74
C PHE A 56 1.26 -11.38 15.50
N VAL A 57 1.46 -10.22 14.89
CA VAL A 57 0.75 -9.83 13.66
C VAL A 57 1.44 -10.48 12.46
N GLU A 58 0.71 -11.25 11.68
CA GLU A 58 1.21 -11.85 10.45
C GLU A 58 1.08 -10.88 9.27
N VAL A 59 2.10 -10.89 8.40
CA VAL A 59 2.10 -10.08 7.18
C VAL A 59 1.95 -11.00 5.98
N ASN A 60 0.93 -10.74 5.16
CA ASN A 60 0.69 -11.49 3.93
C ASN A 60 1.34 -10.80 2.73
N TYR A 61 2.10 -11.57 1.95
CA TYR A 61 2.83 -11.11 0.77
C TYR A 61 2.21 -11.60 -0.55
N ASP A 62 1.21 -12.48 -0.50
CA ASP A 62 0.54 -13.01 -1.67
C ASP A 62 -0.68 -12.16 -2.05
N LEU A 63 -0.65 -11.56 -3.23
CA LEU A 63 -1.76 -10.75 -3.74
C LEU A 63 -2.97 -11.59 -4.19
N THR A 64 -2.76 -12.85 -4.51
CA THR A 64 -3.84 -13.73 -4.99
C THR A 64 -4.84 -14.08 -3.89
N GLU A 65 -4.40 -14.11 -2.63
CA GLU A 65 -5.28 -14.30 -1.46
C GLU A 65 -6.28 -13.14 -1.24
N TYR A 66 -6.08 -12.00 -1.91
CA TYR A 66 -6.98 -10.84 -1.82
C TYR A 66 -8.03 -10.80 -2.93
N LEU A 67 -8.03 -11.79 -3.85
CA LEU A 67 -9.06 -11.93 -4.85
C LEU A 67 -10.42 -12.23 -4.19
N PRO A 68 -11.52 -11.75 -4.76
CA PRO A 68 -12.85 -12.12 -4.25
C PRO A 68 -13.11 -13.61 -4.46
N ASP A 69 -13.86 -14.23 -3.55
CA ASP A 69 -14.25 -15.65 -3.60
C ASP A 69 -14.98 -16.04 -4.91
N THR A 70 -15.42 -15.07 -5.68
CA THR A 70 -16.11 -15.27 -6.98
C THR A 70 -15.15 -15.25 -8.17
N ALA A 71 -13.86 -14.94 -7.98
CA ALA A 71 -12.87 -14.94 -9.04
C ALA A 71 -12.54 -16.37 -9.48
N GLN A 72 -12.60 -16.64 -10.79
CA GLN A 72 -12.38 -17.99 -11.32
C GLN A 72 -11.00 -18.54 -10.99
N SER A 73 -9.97 -17.70 -11.11
CA SER A 73 -8.60 -18.10 -10.75
C SER A 73 -8.46 -18.37 -9.25
N GLY A 74 -9.11 -17.58 -8.39
CA GLY A 74 -9.12 -17.78 -6.94
C GLY A 74 -9.79 -19.11 -6.55
N ILE A 75 -10.97 -19.41 -7.11
CA ILE A 75 -11.65 -20.70 -6.90
C ILE A 75 -10.75 -21.85 -7.37
N GLY A 76 -10.14 -21.71 -8.56
CA GLY A 76 -9.22 -22.72 -9.09
C GLY A 76 -8.01 -22.94 -8.20
N LEU A 77 -7.37 -21.85 -7.68
CA LEU A 77 -6.23 -21.94 -6.76
C LEU A 77 -6.61 -22.64 -5.46
N ASN A 78 -7.76 -22.29 -4.86
CA ASN A 78 -8.23 -22.92 -3.63
C ASN A 78 -8.50 -24.43 -3.85
N LYS A 79 -9.15 -24.77 -4.96
CA LYS A 79 -9.40 -26.17 -5.30
C LYS A 79 -8.10 -26.93 -5.56
N MET A 80 -7.10 -26.29 -6.20
CA MET A 80 -5.80 -26.88 -6.41
C MET A 80 -5.07 -27.08 -5.07
N GLU A 81 -5.18 -26.15 -4.14
CA GLU A 81 -4.59 -26.27 -2.80
C GLU A 81 -5.22 -27.40 -1.99
N ASP A 82 -6.53 -27.52 -2.02
CA ASP A 82 -7.26 -28.56 -1.30
C ASP A 82 -6.96 -29.97 -1.83
N GLU A 83 -6.84 -30.12 -3.16
CA GLU A 83 -6.71 -31.43 -3.81
C GLU A 83 -5.26 -31.86 -4.06
N PHE A 84 -4.37 -30.94 -4.46
CA PHE A 84 -3.00 -31.20 -4.86
C PHE A 84 -1.95 -30.54 -3.98
N GLY A 85 -2.38 -29.69 -3.02
CA GLY A 85 -1.52 -28.75 -2.33
C GLY A 85 -1.14 -27.55 -3.20
N TYR A 86 -0.62 -26.51 -2.56
CA TYR A 86 -0.08 -25.33 -3.25
C TYR A 86 1.39 -25.14 -2.84
N PRO A 87 2.28 -26.03 -3.33
CA PRO A 87 3.68 -25.99 -2.97
C PRO A 87 4.36 -24.74 -3.53
N GLY A 88 5.36 -24.26 -2.83
CA GLY A 88 6.23 -23.20 -3.32
C GLY A 88 7.03 -23.68 -4.53
N THR A 89 7.30 -22.77 -5.47
CA THR A 89 8.06 -23.08 -6.69
C THR A 89 9.22 -22.11 -6.88
N ALA A 90 10.32 -22.65 -7.40
CA ALA A 90 11.47 -21.89 -7.84
C ALA A 90 12.04 -22.47 -9.12
N ARG A 91 12.75 -21.64 -9.86
CA ARG A 91 13.51 -22.05 -11.05
C ARG A 91 14.96 -21.65 -10.85
N ILE A 92 15.87 -22.61 -10.98
CA ILE A 92 17.30 -22.46 -10.75
C ILE A 92 18.04 -22.71 -12.05
N MET A 93 18.89 -21.77 -12.46
CA MET A 93 19.82 -21.98 -13.57
C MET A 93 21.25 -22.04 -13.03
N LEU A 94 21.97 -23.06 -13.42
CA LEU A 94 23.39 -23.20 -13.15
C LEU A 94 24.19 -22.81 -14.41
N LYS A 95 25.25 -22.02 -14.21
CA LYS A 95 26.14 -21.53 -15.28
C LYS A 95 27.42 -22.32 -15.31
N ASP A 96 27.98 -22.50 -16.50
CA ASP A 96 29.27 -23.14 -16.74
C ASP A 96 29.38 -24.51 -16.05
N VAL A 97 28.39 -25.38 -16.34
CA VAL A 97 28.33 -26.76 -15.84
C VAL A 97 28.18 -27.75 -16.99
N THR A 98 28.78 -28.90 -16.83
CA THR A 98 28.51 -30.05 -17.69
C THR A 98 27.23 -30.77 -17.26
N LEU A 99 26.65 -31.62 -18.11
CA LEU A 99 25.48 -32.44 -17.75
C LEU A 99 25.70 -33.24 -16.46
N TYR A 100 26.90 -33.82 -16.30
CA TYR A 100 27.23 -34.58 -15.10
C TYR A 100 27.38 -33.73 -13.85
N GLU A 101 28.00 -32.55 -13.95
CA GLU A 101 28.09 -31.60 -12.83
C GLU A 101 26.70 -31.09 -12.45
N ALA A 102 25.85 -30.79 -13.44
CA ALA A 102 24.46 -30.35 -13.17
C ALA A 102 23.69 -31.42 -12.38
N LYS A 103 23.86 -32.73 -12.72
CA LYS A 103 23.28 -33.82 -11.95
C LYS A 103 23.80 -33.89 -10.53
N GLN A 104 25.09 -33.70 -10.31
CA GLN A 104 25.66 -33.67 -8.96
C GLN A 104 25.12 -32.49 -8.13
N TYR A 105 24.87 -31.32 -8.75
CA TYR A 105 24.21 -30.21 -8.09
C TYR A 105 22.77 -30.56 -7.75
N LYS A 106 22.00 -31.13 -8.70
CA LYS A 106 20.64 -31.58 -8.50
C LYS A 106 20.54 -32.54 -7.30
N ASP A 107 21.35 -33.59 -7.27
CA ASP A 107 21.32 -34.59 -6.20
C ASP A 107 21.56 -33.97 -4.82
N ARG A 108 22.50 -33.02 -4.70
CA ARG A 108 22.73 -32.30 -3.45
C ARG A 108 21.62 -31.34 -3.08
N MET A 109 20.93 -30.76 -4.07
CA MET A 109 19.83 -29.85 -3.87
C MET A 109 18.54 -30.60 -3.50
N GLU A 110 18.34 -31.84 -3.98
CA GLU A 110 17.21 -32.68 -3.60
C GLU A 110 17.28 -33.14 -2.13
N ASP A 111 18.47 -33.23 -1.55
CA ASP A 111 18.69 -33.60 -0.15
C ASP A 111 18.38 -32.44 0.82
N VAL A 112 18.09 -31.21 0.35
CA VAL A 112 17.81 -30.04 1.18
C VAL A 112 16.44 -30.19 1.87
N ASP A 113 16.40 -30.00 3.18
CA ASP A 113 15.12 -30.04 3.89
C ASP A 113 14.20 -28.91 3.44
N GLY A 114 12.94 -29.26 3.15
CA GLY A 114 11.96 -28.33 2.57
C GLY A 114 11.84 -28.42 1.04
N VAL A 115 12.79 -29.04 0.35
CA VAL A 115 12.64 -29.41 -1.07
C VAL A 115 11.80 -30.69 -1.17
N ASP A 116 10.82 -30.69 -2.05
CA ASP A 116 10.00 -31.87 -2.36
C ASP A 116 10.55 -32.59 -3.60
N GLN A 117 10.73 -31.85 -4.69
CA GLN A 117 11.20 -32.42 -5.96
C GLN A 117 11.96 -31.37 -6.78
N ILE A 118 12.94 -31.85 -7.55
CA ILE A 118 13.63 -31.06 -8.59
C ILE A 118 13.44 -31.73 -9.94
N LEU A 119 12.74 -31.06 -10.84
CA LEU A 119 12.52 -31.53 -12.20
C LEU A 119 13.63 -31.02 -13.12
N TRP A 120 14.23 -31.94 -13.87
CA TRP A 120 15.26 -31.66 -14.87
C TRP A 120 15.24 -32.72 -15.98
N CYS A 121 16.04 -32.58 -17.02
CA CYS A 121 16.03 -33.51 -18.16
C CYS A 121 16.37 -34.98 -17.80
N ASP A 122 17.00 -35.24 -16.65
CA ASP A 122 17.29 -36.59 -16.17
C ASP A 122 16.03 -37.42 -15.84
N SER A 123 14.88 -36.79 -15.75
CA SER A 123 13.60 -37.49 -15.58
C SER A 123 13.11 -38.17 -16.86
N THR A 124 13.57 -37.72 -18.02
CA THR A 124 13.13 -38.19 -19.34
C THR A 124 14.29 -38.81 -20.14
N VAL A 125 15.51 -38.35 -19.92
CA VAL A 125 16.70 -38.78 -20.67
C VAL A 125 17.74 -39.38 -19.72
N ASN A 126 18.31 -40.52 -20.09
CA ASN A 126 19.41 -41.08 -19.33
C ASN A 126 20.70 -40.32 -19.63
N ILE A 127 21.07 -39.40 -18.77
CA ILE A 127 22.25 -38.53 -18.90
C ILE A 127 23.60 -39.28 -18.80
N TYR A 128 23.60 -40.54 -18.36
CA TYR A 128 24.78 -41.39 -18.33
C TYR A 128 24.99 -42.13 -19.65
N SER A 129 24.10 -42.02 -20.62
CA SER A 129 24.31 -42.43 -21.98
C SER A 129 25.41 -41.56 -22.58
N GLY A 130 26.29 -42.16 -23.44
CA GLY A 130 27.31 -41.34 -24.10
C GLY A 130 26.69 -40.18 -24.87
N GLU A 131 27.40 -39.06 -24.98
CA GLU A 131 26.90 -37.82 -25.63
C GLU A 131 26.31 -38.05 -27.03
N ASP A 132 26.79 -39.08 -27.74
CA ASP A 132 26.30 -39.48 -29.07
C ASP A 132 24.89 -40.09 -29.05
N PHE A 133 24.39 -40.50 -27.88
CA PHE A 133 23.06 -41.12 -27.70
C PHE A 133 22.03 -40.16 -27.09
N ILE A 134 22.44 -38.96 -26.76
CA ILE A 134 21.54 -37.91 -26.24
C ILE A 134 21.21 -36.96 -27.40
N HIS A 135 19.95 -36.94 -27.85
CA HIS A 135 19.53 -36.01 -28.85
C HIS A 135 19.41 -34.60 -28.21
N LYS A 136 20.06 -33.61 -28.81
CA LYS A 136 20.08 -32.24 -28.29
C LYS A 136 18.66 -31.65 -28.14
N GLU A 137 17.77 -32.02 -29.03
CA GLU A 137 16.37 -31.60 -29.03
C GLU A 137 15.62 -32.04 -27.75
N ASP A 138 15.98 -33.20 -27.17
CA ASP A 138 15.32 -33.74 -25.97
C ASP A 138 15.73 -33.03 -24.68
N ILE A 139 16.88 -32.33 -24.67
CA ILE A 139 17.44 -31.68 -23.48
C ILE A 139 17.51 -30.17 -23.61
N GLU A 140 17.32 -29.59 -24.80
CA GLU A 140 17.55 -28.14 -25.06
C GLU A 140 16.74 -27.23 -24.17
N ASP A 141 15.57 -27.67 -23.72
CA ASP A 141 14.70 -26.92 -22.79
C ASP A 141 15.26 -26.90 -21.35
N TYR A 142 16.16 -27.81 -20.99
CA TYR A 142 16.71 -27.95 -19.64
C TYR A 142 18.24 -27.80 -19.59
N TYR A 143 18.92 -28.00 -20.72
CA TYR A 143 20.39 -27.89 -20.80
C TYR A 143 20.82 -27.36 -22.17
N LYS A 144 21.55 -26.23 -22.17
CA LYS A 144 22.02 -25.57 -23.38
C LYS A 144 23.30 -24.79 -23.12
N ASP A 145 24.32 -24.97 -23.98
CA ASP A 145 25.57 -24.21 -23.97
C ASP A 145 26.28 -24.12 -22.59
N GLY A 146 26.26 -25.22 -21.82
CA GLY A 146 26.83 -25.22 -20.47
C GLY A 146 25.94 -24.59 -19.38
N TYR A 147 24.69 -24.32 -19.69
CA TYR A 147 23.69 -23.84 -18.73
C TYR A 147 22.67 -24.96 -18.48
N ALA A 148 22.36 -25.19 -17.21
CA ALA A 148 21.34 -26.17 -16.81
C ALA A 148 20.22 -25.41 -16.07
N VAL A 149 18.96 -25.59 -16.45
CA VAL A 149 17.80 -25.02 -15.74
C VAL A 149 16.97 -26.13 -15.12
N MET A 150 16.61 -25.97 -13.85
CA MET A 150 15.88 -26.92 -13.03
C MET A 150 14.66 -26.24 -12.41
N ASP A 151 13.52 -26.92 -12.40
CA ASP A 151 12.33 -26.47 -11.72
C ASP A 151 12.22 -27.16 -10.37
N VAL A 152 12.14 -26.37 -9.28
CA VAL A 152 12.13 -26.84 -7.89
C VAL A 152 10.74 -26.67 -7.31
N THR A 153 10.22 -27.71 -6.70
CA THR A 153 9.01 -27.70 -5.90
C THR A 153 9.36 -27.90 -4.43
N PHE A 154 8.78 -27.08 -3.56
CA PHE A 154 8.98 -27.16 -2.11
C PHE A 154 7.82 -27.93 -1.44
N LYS A 155 8.07 -28.44 -0.24
CA LYS A 155 7.04 -29.15 0.57
C LYS A 155 5.94 -28.21 1.07
N GLU A 156 6.27 -26.95 1.33
CA GLU A 156 5.34 -25.92 1.81
C GLU A 156 5.20 -24.76 0.82
N GLY A 157 4.24 -23.86 1.05
CA GLY A 157 3.91 -22.75 0.16
C GLY A 157 5.03 -21.72 -0.02
N ASN A 158 4.84 -20.82 -1.00
CA ASN A 158 5.84 -19.82 -1.41
C ASN A 158 6.32 -18.86 -0.31
N THR A 159 5.54 -18.66 0.74
CA THR A 159 5.83 -17.71 1.84
C THR A 159 6.25 -18.40 3.13
N ALA A 160 6.32 -19.74 3.16
CA ALA A 160 6.66 -20.51 4.34
C ALA A 160 8.12 -20.31 4.78
N LYS A 161 8.35 -20.39 6.08
CA LYS A 161 9.69 -20.23 6.65
C LYS A 161 10.63 -21.35 6.25
N SER A 162 10.14 -22.58 6.15
CA SER A 162 10.87 -23.75 5.65
C SER A 162 11.31 -23.57 4.21
N THR A 163 10.40 -23.08 3.33
CA THR A 163 10.70 -22.74 1.94
C THR A 163 11.78 -21.67 1.84
N SER A 164 11.68 -20.62 2.69
CA SER A 164 12.69 -19.57 2.73
C SER A 164 14.06 -20.08 3.18
N ALA A 165 14.12 -20.98 4.16
CA ALA A 165 15.36 -21.60 4.62
C ALA A 165 15.97 -22.54 3.55
N ALA A 166 15.12 -23.32 2.88
CA ALA A 166 15.55 -24.18 1.78
C ALA A 166 16.19 -23.38 0.62
N ILE A 167 15.60 -22.22 0.27
CA ILE A 167 16.18 -21.33 -0.75
C ILE A 167 17.57 -20.85 -0.36
N ASP A 168 17.82 -20.53 0.92
CA ASP A 168 19.15 -20.12 1.37
C ASP A 168 20.17 -21.25 1.22
N GLU A 169 19.78 -22.47 1.56
CA GLU A 169 20.64 -23.64 1.43
C GLU A 169 20.90 -23.97 -0.04
N LEU A 170 19.88 -23.90 -0.91
CA LEU A 170 20.03 -24.06 -2.37
C LEU A 170 20.99 -23.00 -2.95
N LYS A 171 20.89 -21.75 -2.52
CA LYS A 171 21.83 -20.69 -2.93
C LYS A 171 23.24 -20.96 -2.44
N ALA A 172 23.42 -21.49 -1.24
CA ALA A 172 24.73 -21.88 -0.71
C ALA A 172 25.35 -23.04 -1.50
N ILE A 173 24.54 -24.02 -1.93
CA ILE A 173 24.98 -25.14 -2.76
C ILE A 173 25.41 -24.69 -4.16
N ALA A 174 24.60 -23.82 -4.80
CA ALA A 174 24.88 -23.35 -6.16
C ALA A 174 26.05 -22.35 -6.21
N GLY A 175 26.26 -21.59 -5.15
CA GLY A 175 27.28 -20.53 -5.08
C GLY A 175 27.15 -19.51 -6.22
N ASP A 176 28.28 -19.04 -6.74
CA ASP A 176 28.33 -18.03 -7.82
C ASP A 176 27.81 -18.52 -9.17
N LYS A 177 27.61 -19.83 -9.33
CA LYS A 177 27.07 -20.41 -10.56
C LYS A 177 25.55 -20.35 -10.65
N GLY A 178 24.83 -20.12 -9.52
CA GLY A 178 23.38 -20.18 -9.45
C GLY A 178 22.70 -18.87 -9.79
N CYS A 179 21.67 -18.95 -10.65
CA CYS A 179 20.66 -17.91 -10.82
C CYS A 179 19.31 -18.43 -10.35
N PHE A 180 18.59 -17.63 -9.58
CA PHE A 180 17.37 -18.06 -8.90
C PHE A 180 16.19 -17.15 -9.26
N THR A 181 15.07 -17.74 -9.68
CA THR A 181 13.79 -17.05 -9.92
C THR A 181 12.62 -17.92 -9.49
N GLY A 182 11.40 -17.43 -9.66
CA GLY A 182 10.16 -18.08 -9.28
C GLY A 182 9.52 -17.48 -8.05
N MET A 183 8.25 -17.84 -7.81
CA MET A 183 7.39 -17.19 -6.80
C MET A 183 7.98 -17.24 -5.39
N ALA A 184 8.53 -18.39 -4.97
CA ALA A 184 9.13 -18.54 -3.65
C ALA A 184 10.36 -17.63 -3.46
N VAL A 185 11.22 -17.53 -4.49
CA VAL A 185 12.42 -16.68 -4.47
C VAL A 185 12.05 -15.20 -4.47
N GLN A 186 11.07 -14.81 -5.29
CA GLN A 186 10.57 -13.43 -5.34
C GLN A 186 9.95 -13.01 -4.01
N ASN A 187 9.08 -13.84 -3.42
CA ASN A 187 8.46 -13.57 -2.12
C ASN A 187 9.49 -13.46 -1.00
N LYS A 188 10.50 -14.34 -0.96
CA LYS A 188 11.60 -14.25 -0.01
C LYS A 188 12.37 -12.94 -0.16
N SER A 189 12.77 -12.60 -1.38
CA SER A 189 13.48 -11.35 -1.66
C SER A 189 12.65 -10.12 -1.27
N LEU A 190 11.35 -10.16 -1.55
CA LEU A 190 10.40 -9.11 -1.14
C LEU A 190 10.36 -8.94 0.37
N GLN A 191 10.26 -10.04 1.14
CA GLN A 191 10.24 -10.02 2.61
C GLN A 191 11.51 -9.40 3.19
N GLU A 192 12.68 -9.82 2.71
CA GLU A 192 13.99 -9.35 3.19
C GLU A 192 14.22 -7.88 2.85
N ASN A 193 13.92 -7.47 1.62
CA ASN A 193 14.09 -6.09 1.17
C ASN A 193 13.13 -5.15 1.91
N LEU A 194 11.85 -5.50 2.02
CA LEU A 194 10.88 -4.66 2.70
C LEU A 194 11.20 -4.44 4.18
N ALA A 195 11.71 -5.45 4.89
CA ALA A 195 12.06 -5.31 6.30
C ALA A 195 13.19 -4.27 6.50
N SER A 196 14.23 -4.33 5.68
CA SER A 196 15.37 -3.41 5.73
C SER A 196 15.01 -2.01 5.23
N GLU A 197 14.27 -1.91 4.13
CA GLU A 197 13.81 -0.65 3.55
C GLU A 197 12.89 0.12 4.51
N MET A 198 11.96 -0.56 5.15
CA MET A 198 11.04 0.08 6.10
C MET A 198 11.76 0.68 7.30
N GLN A 199 12.79 0.02 7.80
CA GLN A 199 13.60 0.59 8.88
C GLN A 199 14.32 1.87 8.42
N LEU A 200 14.85 1.87 7.20
CA LEU A 200 15.50 3.04 6.60
C LEU A 200 14.49 4.16 6.34
N ILE A 201 13.35 3.85 5.70
CA ILE A 201 12.28 4.82 5.40
C ILE A 201 11.81 5.52 6.68
N LEU A 202 11.50 4.74 7.74
CA LEU A 202 11.07 5.32 9.02
C LEU A 202 12.14 6.19 9.66
N THR A 203 13.40 5.76 9.64
CA THR A 203 14.50 6.53 10.21
C THR A 203 14.67 7.85 9.49
N VAL A 204 14.71 7.83 8.15
CA VAL A 204 14.85 9.05 7.33
C VAL A 204 13.62 9.95 7.47
N ALA A 205 12.42 9.39 7.49
CA ALA A 205 11.18 10.15 7.68
C ALA A 205 11.15 10.84 9.05
N ILE A 206 11.53 10.16 10.13
CA ILE A 206 11.58 10.75 11.47
C ILE A 206 12.59 11.90 11.53
N ILE A 207 13.79 11.73 10.96
CA ILE A 207 14.81 12.78 10.92
C ILE A 207 14.32 13.98 10.12
N MET A 208 13.70 13.74 8.97
CA MET A 208 13.15 14.78 8.10
C MET A 208 12.03 15.56 8.81
N ILE A 209 11.05 14.83 9.39
CA ILE A 209 9.94 15.45 10.12
C ILE A 209 10.46 16.25 11.31
N PHE A 210 11.40 15.70 12.08
CA PHE A 210 12.04 16.41 13.17
C PHE A 210 12.69 17.72 12.70
N THR A 211 13.40 17.69 11.58
CA THR A 211 14.04 18.87 10.99
C THR A 211 13.03 19.93 10.57
N ILE A 212 11.93 19.52 9.88
CA ILE A 212 10.87 20.45 9.48
C ILE A 212 10.22 21.07 10.72
N LEU A 213 9.92 20.28 11.72
CA LEU A 213 9.32 20.77 12.96
C LEU A 213 10.23 21.73 13.69
N CYS A 214 11.55 21.50 13.75
CA CYS A 214 12.51 22.44 14.32
C CYS A 214 12.46 23.83 13.62
N ILE A 215 12.21 23.84 12.31
CA ILE A 215 12.12 25.08 11.52
C ILE A 215 10.76 25.78 11.72
N THR A 216 9.69 25.00 11.87
CA THR A 216 8.32 25.53 11.82
C THR A 216 7.73 25.82 13.20
N THR A 217 8.23 25.19 14.26
CA THR A 217 7.77 25.40 15.65
C THR A 217 8.49 26.56 16.34
N THR A 218 8.04 26.89 17.54
CA THR A 218 8.52 28.04 18.32
C THR A 218 9.36 27.66 19.55
N ALA A 219 9.49 26.36 19.81
CA ALA A 219 10.36 25.84 20.86
C ALA A 219 11.00 24.51 20.45
N TRP A 220 12.28 24.34 20.79
CA TRP A 220 13.05 23.12 20.44
C TRP A 220 12.51 21.83 21.09
N SER A 221 11.66 21.94 22.10
CA SER A 221 10.99 20.80 22.75
C SER A 221 9.72 20.33 22.03
N GLU A 222 9.09 21.18 21.20
CA GLU A 222 7.86 20.86 20.50
C GLU A 222 8.00 19.70 19.51
N PRO A 223 9.07 19.57 18.69
CA PRO A 223 9.31 18.43 17.82
C PRO A 223 9.29 17.09 18.55
N PHE A 224 9.92 17.03 19.74
CA PHE A 224 9.92 15.80 20.55
C PHE A 224 8.51 15.45 21.06
N LEU A 225 7.73 16.47 21.45
CA LEU A 225 6.35 16.27 21.86
C LEU A 225 5.50 15.69 20.72
N PHE A 226 5.63 16.26 19.53
CA PHE A 226 4.91 15.77 18.34
C PHE A 226 5.28 14.32 18.01
N LEU A 227 6.57 14.02 17.93
CA LEU A 227 7.03 12.65 17.63
C LEU A 227 6.60 11.65 18.71
N LEU A 228 6.61 12.03 19.99
CA LEU A 228 6.10 11.19 21.07
C LEU A 228 4.61 10.87 20.90
N VAL A 229 3.78 11.89 20.65
CA VAL A 229 2.33 11.74 20.47
C VAL A 229 2.02 10.85 19.25
N MET A 230 2.71 11.09 18.14
CA MET A 230 2.55 10.28 16.92
C MET A 230 3.06 8.85 17.10
N GLY A 231 4.21 8.68 17.77
CA GLY A 231 4.75 7.35 18.09
C GLY A 231 3.78 6.51 18.89
N VAL A 232 3.12 7.09 19.87
CA VAL A 232 2.06 6.43 20.65
C VAL A 232 0.89 6.03 19.73
N ALA A 233 0.40 6.92 18.87
CA ALA A 233 -0.70 6.63 17.97
C ALA A 233 -0.36 5.49 16.98
N ILE A 234 0.83 5.50 16.41
CA ILE A 234 1.31 4.45 15.48
C ILE A 234 1.45 3.10 16.21
N LEU A 235 2.00 3.11 17.42
CA LEU A 235 2.16 1.89 18.22
C LEU A 235 0.81 1.25 18.56
N LEU A 236 -0.18 2.06 18.93
CA LEU A 236 -1.55 1.61 19.17
C LEU A 236 -2.18 1.02 17.93
N ASN A 237 -1.99 1.67 16.79
CA ASN A 237 -2.50 1.19 15.51
C ASN A 237 -1.88 -0.16 15.10
N ARG A 238 -0.56 -0.28 15.17
CA ARG A 238 0.14 -1.53 14.82
C ARG A 238 -0.19 -2.68 15.78
N GLY A 239 -0.17 -2.43 17.08
CA GLY A 239 -0.45 -3.47 18.07
C GLY A 239 -1.87 -4.01 17.99
N THR A 240 -2.84 -3.16 17.68
CA THR A 240 -4.23 -3.58 17.50
C THR A 240 -4.51 -4.31 16.18
N ASN A 241 -3.53 -4.43 15.28
CA ASN A 241 -3.65 -5.30 14.10
C ASN A 241 -3.74 -6.79 14.48
N ILE A 242 -3.36 -7.19 15.69
CA ILE A 242 -3.55 -8.55 16.20
C ILE A 242 -5.02 -9.00 16.14
N PHE A 243 -5.97 -8.07 16.27
CA PHE A 243 -7.40 -8.37 16.16
C PHE A 243 -7.88 -8.58 14.70
N ILE A 244 -7.06 -8.19 13.73
CA ILE A 244 -7.30 -8.42 12.29
C ILE A 244 -6.67 -9.77 11.89
N GLY A 245 -5.61 -10.19 12.59
CA GLY A 245 -4.87 -11.42 12.36
C GLY A 245 -3.77 -11.23 11.29
N ARG A 246 -4.14 -11.21 10.03
CA ARG A 246 -3.23 -11.02 8.89
C ARG A 246 -3.42 -9.65 8.26
N VAL A 247 -2.33 -9.01 7.86
CA VAL A 247 -2.32 -7.68 7.23
C VAL A 247 -1.45 -7.73 5.98
N SER A 248 -1.91 -7.13 4.89
CA SER A 248 -1.12 -7.03 3.65
C SER A 248 0.22 -6.31 3.89
N PHE A 249 1.28 -6.75 3.22
CA PHE A 249 2.56 -6.07 3.23
C PHE A 249 2.46 -4.60 2.77
N LEU A 250 1.58 -4.29 1.81
CA LEU A 250 1.31 -2.92 1.38
C LEU A 250 0.72 -2.09 2.51
N THR A 251 -0.31 -2.61 3.17
CA THR A 251 -0.95 -1.94 4.30
C THR A 251 0.02 -1.74 5.45
N ASN A 252 0.78 -2.79 5.81
CA ASN A 252 1.73 -2.73 6.92
C ASN A 252 2.81 -1.65 6.73
N ASN A 253 3.28 -1.47 5.50
CA ASN A 253 4.35 -0.53 5.18
C ASN A 253 3.84 0.89 4.97
N VAL A 254 2.81 1.04 4.14
CA VAL A 254 2.28 2.37 3.77
C VAL A 254 1.55 3.04 4.94
N ALA A 255 0.79 2.26 5.75
CA ALA A 255 -0.02 2.82 6.81
C ALA A 255 0.79 3.59 7.87
N MET A 256 2.01 3.14 8.20
CA MET A 256 2.84 3.83 9.19
C MET A 256 3.28 5.23 8.71
N VAL A 257 3.74 5.31 7.49
CA VAL A 257 4.24 6.57 6.91
C VAL A 257 3.09 7.55 6.69
N LEU A 258 1.96 7.04 6.18
CA LEU A 258 0.76 7.85 6.00
C LEU A 258 0.20 8.36 7.33
N GLN A 259 0.07 7.49 8.32
CA GLN A 259 -0.40 7.90 9.63
C GLN A 259 0.49 8.97 10.25
N LEU A 260 1.82 8.80 10.16
CA LEU A 260 2.77 9.79 10.66
C LEU A 260 2.58 11.14 9.97
N ALA A 261 2.43 11.15 8.64
CA ALA A 261 2.31 12.37 7.86
C ALA A 261 0.95 13.06 8.03
N THR A 262 -0.17 12.30 7.99
CA THR A 262 -1.52 12.88 8.01
C THR A 262 -2.01 13.24 9.42
N SER A 263 -1.50 12.58 10.46
CA SER A 263 -1.95 12.85 11.84
C SER A 263 -1.24 14.01 12.50
N MET A 264 -0.17 14.51 11.91
CA MET A 264 0.61 15.63 12.44
C MET A 264 -0.22 16.91 12.51
N ASP A 265 -1.11 17.12 11.55
CA ASP A 265 -1.94 18.32 11.41
C ASP A 265 -2.79 18.57 12.65
N TYR A 266 -3.37 17.51 13.21
CA TYR A 266 -4.21 17.61 14.41
C TYR A 266 -3.41 18.11 15.61
N SER A 267 -2.17 17.65 15.74
CA SER A 267 -1.26 18.09 16.80
C SER A 267 -0.84 19.55 16.62
N ILE A 268 -0.52 19.96 15.40
CA ILE A 268 -0.17 21.35 15.07
C ILE A 268 -1.35 22.28 15.38
N PHE A 269 -2.58 21.92 14.99
CA PHE A 269 -3.76 22.74 15.26
C PHE A 269 -4.01 22.96 16.75
N LEU A 270 -3.83 21.92 17.56
CA LEU A 270 -4.02 22.03 19.01
C LEU A 270 -2.94 22.90 19.66
N LEU A 271 -1.67 22.70 19.28
CA LEU A 271 -0.56 23.46 19.84
C LEU A 271 -0.60 24.92 19.42
N ASP A 272 -0.93 25.23 18.17
CA ASP A 272 -1.12 26.60 17.67
C ASP A 272 -2.26 27.32 18.42
N ALA A 273 -3.37 26.62 18.67
CA ALA A 273 -4.45 27.13 19.47
C ALA A 273 -4.00 27.42 20.91
N PHE A 274 -3.29 26.49 21.55
CA PHE A 274 -2.74 26.67 22.89
C PHE A 274 -1.78 27.87 22.96
N THR A 275 -0.83 27.94 22.05
CA THR A 275 0.16 29.04 21.98
C THR A 275 -0.52 30.41 21.80
N ARG A 276 -1.58 30.46 20.98
CA ARG A 276 -2.36 31.68 20.75
C ARG A 276 -3.09 32.12 22.00
N GLU A 277 -3.73 31.20 22.75
CA GLU A 277 -4.43 31.50 23.98
C GLU A 277 -3.45 31.92 25.10
N LYS A 278 -2.29 31.26 25.17
CA LYS A 278 -1.21 31.59 26.10
C LYS A 278 -0.68 33.02 25.89
N LYS A 279 -0.55 33.49 24.64
CA LYS A 279 -0.15 34.88 24.31
C LYS A 279 -1.13 35.93 24.79
N LYS A 280 -2.38 35.58 25.15
CA LYS A 280 -3.36 36.49 25.77
C LYS A 280 -3.14 36.65 27.26
N GLY A 281 -2.16 35.98 27.88
CA GLY A 281 -1.81 36.06 29.31
C GLY A 281 -2.65 35.18 30.21
N LEU A 282 -3.32 34.16 29.66
CA LEU A 282 -4.07 33.15 30.42
C LEU A 282 -3.14 32.19 31.16
N SER A 283 -3.60 31.60 32.24
CA SER A 283 -2.93 30.49 32.90
C SER A 283 -2.84 29.27 31.95
N ASP A 284 -1.93 28.33 32.19
CA ASP A 284 -1.78 27.12 31.34
C ASP A 284 -3.09 26.33 31.27
N GLU A 285 -3.81 26.22 32.39
CA GLU A 285 -5.09 25.51 32.47
C GLU A 285 -6.19 26.22 31.64
N GLU A 286 -6.35 27.54 31.82
CA GLU A 286 -7.33 28.33 31.10
C GLU A 286 -7.00 28.35 29.60
N ALA A 287 -5.75 28.54 29.25
CA ALA A 287 -5.27 28.51 27.86
C ALA A 287 -5.55 27.17 27.17
N MET A 288 -5.37 26.04 27.89
CA MET A 288 -5.66 24.71 27.36
C MET A 288 -7.15 24.48 27.17
N VAL A 289 -7.99 24.89 28.12
CA VAL A 289 -9.46 24.77 28.00
C VAL A 289 -9.96 25.54 26.79
N ASP A 290 -9.49 26.79 26.61
CA ASP A 290 -9.90 27.63 25.49
C ASP A 290 -9.31 27.12 24.17
N ALA A 291 -8.10 26.57 24.17
CA ALA A 291 -7.48 25.96 23.00
C ALA A 291 -8.23 24.72 22.52
N VAL A 292 -8.59 23.81 23.43
CA VAL A 292 -9.38 22.62 23.09
C VAL A 292 -10.77 23.04 22.56
N ASP A 293 -11.46 24.00 23.19
CA ASP A 293 -12.76 24.48 22.67
C ASP A 293 -12.66 25.11 21.28
N ALA A 294 -11.55 25.78 20.99
CA ALA A 294 -11.30 26.39 19.68
C ALA A 294 -10.89 25.38 18.59
N ALA A 295 -10.07 24.38 18.93
CA ALA A 295 -9.48 23.48 17.95
C ALA A 295 -10.32 22.20 17.70
N ILE A 296 -11.06 21.74 18.70
CA ILE A 296 -11.70 20.41 18.69
C ILE A 296 -12.63 20.19 17.50
N ASN A 297 -13.44 21.18 17.15
CA ASN A 297 -14.38 21.06 16.02
C ASN A 297 -13.63 20.91 14.68
N SER A 298 -12.53 21.64 14.50
CA SER A 298 -11.71 21.53 13.29
C SER A 298 -10.99 20.19 13.23
N ILE A 299 -10.43 19.72 14.35
CA ILE A 299 -9.75 18.43 14.46
C ILE A 299 -10.74 17.29 14.18
N PHE A 300 -11.95 17.31 14.76
CA PHE A 300 -12.96 16.28 14.48
C PHE A 300 -13.46 16.31 13.04
N ALA A 301 -13.70 17.48 12.47
CA ALA A 301 -14.14 17.60 11.08
C ALA A 301 -13.11 17.03 10.12
N SER A 302 -11.84 17.40 10.30
CA SER A 302 -10.70 16.95 9.53
C SER A 302 -10.48 15.44 9.69
N SER A 303 -10.38 14.93 10.91
CA SER A 303 -10.21 13.47 11.12
C SER A 303 -11.38 12.65 10.57
N LEU A 304 -12.62 13.16 10.66
CA LEU A 304 -13.79 12.45 10.15
C LEU A 304 -13.81 12.39 8.61
N THR A 305 -13.36 13.43 7.91
CA THR A 305 -13.22 13.42 6.45
C THR A 305 -12.16 12.42 6.00
N THR A 306 -11.03 12.35 6.71
CA THR A 306 -9.97 11.39 6.43
C THR A 306 -10.44 9.97 6.69
N ILE A 307 -11.12 9.72 7.81
CA ILE A 307 -11.72 8.41 8.12
C ILE A 307 -12.73 8.02 7.03
N ALA A 308 -13.59 8.97 6.59
CA ALA A 308 -14.59 8.70 5.57
C ALA A 308 -13.96 8.30 4.22
N GLY A 309 -12.86 8.95 3.83
CA GLY A 309 -12.06 8.56 2.65
C GLY A 309 -11.51 7.14 2.75
N PHE A 310 -10.96 6.77 3.92
CA PHE A 310 -10.41 5.42 4.13
C PHE A 310 -11.51 4.35 4.25
N VAL A 311 -12.63 4.65 4.89
CA VAL A 311 -13.78 3.75 4.96
C VAL A 311 -14.35 3.45 3.58
N ALA A 312 -14.28 4.39 2.63
CA ALA A 312 -14.71 4.13 1.27
C ALA A 312 -13.89 3.01 0.58
N LEU A 313 -12.60 2.86 0.91
CA LEU A 313 -11.76 1.75 0.43
C LEU A 313 -12.25 0.38 0.91
N MET A 314 -12.88 0.31 2.10
CA MET A 314 -13.38 -0.94 2.64
C MET A 314 -14.51 -1.57 1.81
N PHE A 315 -15.11 -0.83 0.87
CA PHE A 315 -16.15 -1.30 -0.03
C PHE A 315 -15.61 -1.86 -1.36
N MET A 316 -14.30 -1.99 -1.50
CA MET A 316 -13.69 -2.71 -2.62
C MET A 316 -14.03 -4.20 -2.54
N LYS A 317 -14.21 -4.83 -3.70
CA LYS A 317 -14.31 -6.29 -3.81
C LYS A 317 -12.95 -6.95 -3.69
N PHE A 318 -11.91 -6.28 -4.17
CA PHE A 318 -10.52 -6.68 -3.93
C PHE A 318 -10.19 -6.42 -2.47
N SER A 319 -10.04 -7.47 -1.67
CA SER A 319 -10.04 -7.38 -0.20
C SER A 319 -8.85 -6.62 0.40
N ILE A 320 -7.81 -6.34 -0.36
CA ILE A 320 -6.71 -5.45 0.06
C ILE A 320 -7.21 -4.02 0.36
N GLY A 321 -8.27 -3.59 -0.34
CA GLY A 321 -8.91 -2.29 -0.07
C GLY A 321 -9.57 -2.27 1.30
N PHE A 322 -10.21 -3.35 1.71
CA PHE A 322 -10.77 -3.50 3.07
C PHE A 322 -9.68 -3.45 4.13
N ASP A 323 -8.61 -4.23 3.94
CA ASP A 323 -7.48 -4.29 4.86
C ASP A 323 -6.83 -2.91 5.04
N MET A 324 -6.48 -2.25 3.94
CA MET A 324 -5.86 -0.93 3.98
C MET A 324 -6.82 0.14 4.53
N GLY A 325 -8.07 0.14 4.09
CA GLY A 325 -9.08 1.07 4.55
C GLY A 325 -9.31 1.00 6.05
N LEU A 326 -9.41 -0.22 6.60
CA LEU A 326 -9.60 -0.47 8.03
C LEU A 326 -8.39 -0.02 8.86
N VAL A 327 -7.18 -0.42 8.47
CA VAL A 327 -5.95 -0.08 9.21
C VAL A 327 -5.68 1.43 9.19
N LEU A 328 -5.89 2.09 8.05
CA LEU A 328 -5.72 3.54 7.92
C LEU A 328 -6.80 4.31 8.70
N ALA A 329 -8.08 3.94 8.57
CA ALA A 329 -9.17 4.58 9.33
C ALA A 329 -8.97 4.43 10.84
N LYS A 330 -8.64 3.22 11.29
CA LYS A 330 -8.28 2.93 12.69
C LYS A 330 -7.07 3.75 13.15
N GLY A 331 -6.06 3.90 12.30
CA GLY A 331 -4.89 4.74 12.55
C GLY A 331 -5.26 6.20 12.83
N ILE A 332 -6.17 6.78 12.05
CA ILE A 332 -6.65 8.14 12.28
C ILE A 332 -7.48 8.24 13.56
N VAL A 333 -8.28 7.22 13.90
CA VAL A 333 -9.02 7.19 15.18
C VAL A 333 -8.04 7.21 16.36
N PHE A 334 -6.98 6.39 16.34
CA PHE A 334 -5.96 6.42 17.39
C PHE A 334 -5.21 7.73 17.43
N SER A 335 -4.90 8.33 16.29
CA SER A 335 -4.28 9.65 16.22
C SER A 335 -5.18 10.72 16.83
N LEU A 336 -6.48 10.73 16.51
CA LEU A 336 -7.45 11.63 17.10
C LEU A 336 -7.52 11.48 18.62
N LEU A 337 -7.64 10.23 19.12
CA LEU A 337 -7.68 9.95 20.56
C LEU A 337 -6.40 10.41 21.26
N THR A 338 -5.25 10.16 20.65
CA THR A 338 -3.95 10.55 21.20
C THR A 338 -3.79 12.07 21.25
N VAL A 339 -4.19 12.77 20.17
CA VAL A 339 -4.10 14.24 20.12
C VAL A 339 -5.10 14.89 21.08
N VAL A 340 -6.33 14.39 21.18
CA VAL A 340 -7.36 15.02 22.03
C VAL A 340 -7.15 14.69 23.51
N LEU A 341 -6.73 13.46 23.85
CA LEU A 341 -6.65 13.02 25.26
C LEU A 341 -5.22 13.06 25.83
N PHE A 342 -4.24 12.53 25.07
CA PHE A 342 -2.88 12.36 25.58
C PHE A 342 -2.03 13.63 25.39
N MET A 343 -2.14 14.31 24.25
CA MET A 343 -1.30 15.47 23.95
C MET A 343 -1.49 16.64 24.92
N PRO A 344 -2.71 17.05 25.38
CA PRO A 344 -2.86 18.10 26.37
C PRO A 344 -2.15 17.78 27.69
N ALA A 345 -2.24 16.52 28.17
CA ALA A 345 -1.55 16.08 29.38
C ALA A 345 -0.02 16.18 29.23
N MET A 346 0.49 15.90 28.04
CA MET A 346 1.92 16.01 27.74
C MET A 346 2.36 17.47 27.60
N ILE A 347 1.57 18.36 27.00
CA ILE A 347 1.86 19.81 26.91
C ILE A 347 2.08 20.38 28.31
N PHE A 348 1.24 20.03 29.31
CA PHE A 348 1.44 20.47 30.68
C PHE A 348 2.76 20.02 31.27
N ARG A 349 3.14 18.77 31.05
CA ARG A 349 4.41 18.22 31.57
C ARG A 349 5.61 18.85 30.90
N PHE A 350 5.50 19.18 29.62
CA PHE A 350 6.57 19.81 28.84
C PHE A 350 6.54 21.36 28.92
N ALA A 351 5.53 21.99 29.52
CA ALA A 351 5.33 23.44 29.52
C ALA A 351 6.58 24.21 29.99
N LYS A 352 7.21 23.79 31.11
CA LYS A 352 8.42 24.41 31.63
C LYS A 352 9.63 24.23 30.70
N TRP A 353 9.67 23.12 29.97
CA TRP A 353 10.73 22.85 29.00
C TRP A 353 10.52 23.67 27.73
N ASN A 354 9.27 23.80 27.27
CA ASN A 354 8.89 24.66 26.15
C ASN A 354 9.25 26.14 26.40
N GLU A 355 8.97 26.68 27.59
CA GLU A 355 9.34 28.05 27.94
C GLU A 355 10.86 28.27 27.94
N LYS A 356 11.66 27.28 28.42
CA LYS A 356 13.12 27.37 28.44
C LYS A 356 13.75 27.24 27.06
N THR A 357 13.13 26.54 26.13
CA THR A 357 13.64 26.23 24.78
C THR A 357 13.00 27.09 23.70
N ALA A 358 12.20 28.10 24.09
CA ALA A 358 11.53 29.00 23.16
C ALA A 358 12.53 29.80 22.30
N HIS A 359 12.27 29.85 21.02
CA HIS A 359 13.04 30.61 20.05
C HIS A 359 12.14 31.43 19.11
N ARG A 360 12.74 32.32 18.34
CA ARG A 360 11.99 33.10 17.34
C ARG A 360 11.57 32.18 16.19
N PRO A 361 10.31 32.31 15.69
CA PRO A 361 9.88 31.53 14.54
C PRO A 361 10.76 31.83 13.31
N PHE A 362 11.20 30.80 12.60
CA PHE A 362 11.97 30.94 11.36
C PHE A 362 11.07 31.21 10.16
N LEU A 363 9.78 30.89 10.26
CA LEU A 363 8.81 31.12 9.18
C LEU A 363 8.53 32.62 9.01
N PRO A 364 8.48 33.12 7.75
CA PRO A 364 8.15 34.50 7.47
C PRO A 364 6.69 34.83 7.74
N ASP A 365 6.37 36.12 7.81
CA ASP A 365 4.99 36.61 7.85
C ASP A 365 4.28 36.35 6.50
N PHE A 366 3.26 35.51 6.52
CA PHE A 366 2.51 35.11 5.33
C PHE A 366 1.50 36.15 4.79
N HIS A 367 1.34 37.31 5.44
CA HIS A 367 0.43 38.35 4.94
C HIS A 367 0.81 38.90 3.55
N LYS A 368 2.11 38.94 3.23
CA LYS A 368 2.58 39.33 1.90
C LYS A 368 2.18 38.29 0.84
N MET A 369 2.32 37.00 1.18
CA MET A 369 1.94 35.88 0.32
C MET A 369 0.42 35.84 0.12
N GLY A 370 -0.38 35.99 1.18
CA GLY A 370 -1.85 36.07 1.09
C GLY A 370 -2.35 37.20 0.18
N ARG A 371 -1.69 38.35 0.20
CA ARG A 371 -2.00 39.44 -0.75
C ARG A 371 -1.62 39.11 -2.18
N GLY A 372 -0.52 38.39 -2.39
CA GLY A 372 -0.11 37.87 -3.70
C GLY A 372 -1.12 36.89 -4.28
N ILE A 373 -1.49 35.88 -3.51
CA ILE A 373 -2.50 34.86 -3.89
C ILE A 373 -3.83 35.52 -4.24
N TYR A 374 -4.29 36.49 -3.42
CA TYR A 374 -5.51 37.22 -3.72
C TYR A 374 -5.48 37.98 -5.06
N LYS A 375 -4.31 38.49 -5.47
CA LYS A 375 -4.17 39.20 -6.77
C LYS A 375 -4.28 38.23 -7.95
N ILE A 376 -3.68 37.04 -7.85
CA ILE A 376 -3.63 36.08 -8.97
C ILE A 376 -4.84 35.14 -9.04
N ARG A 377 -5.78 35.20 -8.08
CA ARG A 377 -6.93 34.28 -7.95
C ARG A 377 -7.73 34.07 -9.24
N ASN A 378 -7.96 35.14 -10.05
CA ASN A 378 -8.73 35.04 -11.28
C ASN A 378 -7.92 34.31 -12.38
N ILE A 379 -6.60 34.54 -12.42
CA ILE A 379 -5.69 33.85 -13.34
C ILE A 379 -5.62 32.37 -12.96
N ALA A 380 -5.48 32.06 -11.67
CA ALA A 380 -5.48 30.70 -11.18
C ALA A 380 -6.79 29.96 -11.52
N LEU A 381 -7.94 30.61 -11.37
CA LEU A 381 -9.23 30.06 -11.75
C LEU A 381 -9.31 29.74 -13.27
N VAL A 382 -8.84 30.64 -14.12
CA VAL A 382 -8.82 30.40 -15.58
C VAL A 382 -7.88 29.25 -15.93
N ILE A 383 -6.69 29.18 -15.34
CA ILE A 383 -5.75 28.07 -15.54
C ILE A 383 -6.41 26.75 -15.12
N MET A 384 -7.06 26.71 -13.97
CA MET A 384 -7.75 25.51 -13.45
C MET A 384 -8.86 25.04 -14.43
N ILE A 385 -9.69 25.97 -14.95
CA ILE A 385 -10.75 25.64 -15.93
C ILE A 385 -10.17 25.05 -17.21
N LEU A 386 -8.99 25.47 -17.65
CA LEU A 386 -8.32 24.96 -18.87
C LEU A 386 -7.60 23.63 -18.62
N VAL A 387 -6.91 23.49 -17.49
CA VAL A 387 -6.05 22.33 -17.19
C VAL A 387 -6.86 21.11 -16.74
N VAL A 388 -7.93 21.30 -15.93
CA VAL A 388 -8.69 20.19 -15.37
C VAL A 388 -9.35 19.28 -16.40
N PRO A 389 -10.03 19.76 -17.47
CA PRO A 389 -10.57 18.90 -18.53
C PRO A 389 -9.50 18.11 -19.27
N PHE A 390 -8.34 18.72 -19.52
CA PHE A 390 -7.19 18.03 -20.14
C PHE A 390 -6.64 16.96 -19.18
N ALA A 391 -6.46 17.28 -17.90
CA ALA A 391 -5.99 16.33 -16.90
C ALA A 391 -6.96 15.16 -16.72
N TYR A 392 -8.27 15.42 -16.73
CA TYR A 392 -9.30 14.38 -16.65
C TYR A 392 -9.23 13.40 -17.83
N THR A 393 -8.98 13.86 -19.05
CA THR A 393 -8.80 12.97 -20.21
C THR A 393 -7.48 12.23 -20.15
N ALA A 394 -6.38 12.90 -19.80
CA ALA A 394 -5.04 12.33 -19.73
C ALA A 394 -4.91 11.21 -18.70
N GLN A 395 -5.55 11.34 -17.52
CA GLN A 395 -5.53 10.28 -16.50
C GLN A 395 -6.14 8.95 -16.98
N GLY A 396 -7.13 9.02 -17.89
CA GLY A 396 -7.75 7.82 -18.48
C GLY A 396 -6.88 7.10 -19.51
N MET A 397 -5.74 7.71 -19.91
CA MET A 397 -4.81 7.17 -20.90
C MET A 397 -3.55 6.56 -20.26
N ASN A 398 -3.49 6.44 -18.93
CA ASN A 398 -2.38 5.82 -18.23
C ASN A 398 -2.24 4.34 -18.55
N SER A 399 -1.01 3.85 -18.59
CA SER A 399 -0.68 2.43 -18.62
C SER A 399 -0.58 1.89 -17.19
N PHE A 400 -1.05 0.67 -16.97
CA PHE A 400 -1.13 0.09 -15.63
C PHE A 400 -0.55 -1.31 -15.55
N LEU A 401 0.03 -1.62 -14.36
CA LEU A 401 0.39 -2.96 -13.90
C LEU A 401 -0.59 -3.41 -12.81
N PHE A 402 -0.99 -4.68 -12.84
CA PHE A 402 -2.04 -5.21 -11.96
C PHE A 402 -1.58 -6.36 -11.07
N GLY A 403 -0.69 -7.23 -11.55
CA GLY A 403 -0.29 -8.46 -10.90
C GLY A 403 1.06 -8.40 -10.21
N ASN A 404 1.76 -9.52 -10.20
CA ASN A 404 3.07 -9.66 -9.59
C ASN A 404 4.12 -8.74 -10.22
N SER A 405 3.98 -8.36 -11.50
CA SER A 405 4.82 -7.34 -12.14
C SER A 405 4.77 -5.98 -11.42
N ALA A 406 3.67 -5.69 -10.71
CA ALA A 406 3.50 -4.47 -9.92
C ALA A 406 4.23 -4.52 -8.57
N VAL A 407 4.36 -5.73 -8.02
CA VAL A 407 4.95 -6.00 -6.69
C VAL A 407 6.35 -6.57 -6.83
N GLY A 408 6.60 -7.20 -7.96
CA GLY A 408 7.79 -7.97 -8.25
C GLY A 408 9.08 -7.17 -8.18
N VAL A 409 10.13 -7.88 -8.33
CA VAL A 409 11.50 -7.45 -8.11
C VAL A 409 11.85 -6.32 -9.05
N SER A 410 12.19 -5.16 -8.53
CA SER A 410 12.56 -3.98 -9.31
C SER A 410 13.85 -4.19 -10.10
N GLU A 411 13.97 -3.47 -11.22
CA GLU A 411 15.24 -3.31 -11.93
C GLU A 411 16.34 -2.91 -10.92
N GLY A 412 17.45 -3.63 -10.93
CA GLY A 412 18.58 -3.41 -10.03
C GLY A 412 18.73 -4.40 -8.87
N THR A 413 17.77 -5.32 -8.68
CA THR A 413 17.90 -6.41 -7.71
C THR A 413 18.55 -7.66 -8.37
N GLN A 414 19.19 -8.50 -7.54
CA GLN A 414 19.81 -9.74 -8.03
C GLN A 414 18.79 -10.69 -8.65
N VAL A 415 17.60 -10.81 -8.04
CA VAL A 415 16.55 -11.71 -8.55
C VAL A 415 16.03 -11.25 -9.92
N TYR A 416 15.95 -9.94 -10.18
CA TYR A 416 15.61 -9.43 -11.50
C TYR A 416 16.70 -9.78 -12.54
N ALA A 417 17.97 -9.61 -12.17
CA ALA A 417 19.10 -9.96 -13.05
C ALA A 417 19.12 -11.46 -13.35
N ASP A 418 18.87 -12.30 -12.35
CA ASP A 418 18.81 -13.75 -12.48
C ASP A 418 17.65 -14.17 -13.38
N GLU A 419 16.48 -13.59 -13.20
CA GLU A 419 15.30 -13.84 -14.04
C GLU A 419 15.57 -13.46 -15.51
N GLN A 420 16.19 -12.30 -15.76
CA GLN A 420 16.54 -11.90 -17.11
C GLN A 420 17.56 -12.87 -17.73
N ALA A 421 18.56 -13.30 -16.98
CA ALA A 421 19.56 -14.27 -17.45
C ALA A 421 18.93 -15.62 -17.81
N ILE A 422 17.99 -16.11 -17.01
CA ILE A 422 17.24 -17.36 -17.29
C ILE A 422 16.37 -17.17 -18.54
N ASN A 423 15.65 -16.06 -18.64
CA ASN A 423 14.77 -15.78 -19.77
C ASN A 423 15.53 -15.60 -21.10
N GLU A 424 16.75 -15.07 -21.04
CA GLU A 424 17.61 -14.91 -22.23
C GLU A 424 18.06 -16.26 -22.78
N LYS A 425 18.39 -17.22 -21.91
CA LYS A 425 18.92 -18.52 -22.31
C LYS A 425 17.85 -19.55 -22.65
N PHE A 426 16.82 -19.67 -21.83
CA PHE A 426 15.79 -20.71 -21.93
C PHE A 426 14.41 -20.18 -22.38
N GLY A 427 14.35 -18.88 -22.65
CA GLY A 427 13.09 -18.25 -23.00
C GLY A 427 12.18 -18.04 -21.80
N ARG A 428 11.14 -17.24 -22.03
CA ARG A 428 10.09 -17.01 -21.03
C ARG A 428 9.15 -18.20 -20.99
N SER A 429 8.80 -18.61 -19.79
CA SER A 429 7.81 -19.67 -19.55
C SER A 429 6.74 -19.11 -18.62
N ASN A 430 5.51 -19.08 -19.10
CA ASN A 430 4.36 -18.67 -18.34
C ASN A 430 3.44 -19.88 -18.19
N MET A 431 3.28 -20.35 -16.97
CA MET A 431 2.52 -21.56 -16.66
C MET A 431 1.09 -21.22 -16.25
N LEU A 432 0.13 -21.82 -16.93
CA LEU A 432 -1.27 -21.87 -16.55
C LEU A 432 -1.62 -23.27 -16.08
N VAL A 433 -2.55 -23.39 -15.14
CA VAL A 433 -3.02 -24.67 -14.63
C VAL A 433 -4.52 -24.75 -14.88
N ALA A 434 -4.94 -25.70 -15.71
CA ALA A 434 -6.33 -26.05 -15.84
C ALA A 434 -6.70 -27.13 -14.81
N ILE A 435 -7.82 -26.93 -14.10
CA ILE A 435 -8.35 -27.80 -13.04
C ILE A 435 -9.75 -28.16 -13.43
N TYR A 436 -10.04 -29.44 -13.49
CA TYR A 436 -11.32 -29.97 -13.99
C TYR A 436 -11.65 -31.33 -13.35
N PRO A 437 -12.93 -31.78 -13.41
CA PRO A 437 -13.32 -33.08 -12.84
C PRO A 437 -12.60 -34.25 -13.51
N ASN A 438 -12.14 -35.20 -12.72
CA ASN A 438 -11.55 -36.47 -13.21
C ASN A 438 -12.66 -37.42 -13.64
N THR A 439 -13.08 -37.35 -14.92
CA THR A 439 -14.21 -38.11 -15.44
C THR A 439 -13.91 -39.00 -16.64
N SER A 440 -13.03 -38.54 -17.56
CA SER A 440 -12.78 -39.26 -18.82
C SER A 440 -11.42 -38.94 -19.41
N ALA A 441 -10.52 -39.92 -19.48
CA ALA A 441 -9.22 -39.79 -20.12
C ALA A 441 -9.33 -39.42 -21.63
N ILE A 442 -10.39 -39.86 -22.32
CA ILE A 442 -10.62 -39.51 -23.72
C ILE A 442 -10.94 -38.02 -23.88
N THR A 443 -11.78 -37.49 -22.99
CA THR A 443 -12.15 -36.07 -23.00
C THR A 443 -10.93 -35.20 -22.63
N GLU A 444 -10.14 -35.64 -21.65
CA GLU A 444 -8.89 -35.00 -21.25
C GLU A 444 -7.88 -34.97 -22.40
N LYS A 445 -7.69 -36.10 -23.09
CA LYS A 445 -6.79 -36.18 -24.25
C LYS A 445 -7.22 -35.23 -25.36
N ALA A 446 -8.51 -35.23 -25.72
CA ALA A 446 -9.02 -34.35 -26.77
C ALA A 446 -8.86 -32.86 -26.42
N MET A 447 -9.08 -32.49 -25.14
CA MET A 447 -8.83 -31.14 -24.65
C MET A 447 -7.34 -30.77 -24.68
N SER A 448 -6.49 -31.70 -24.26
CA SER A 448 -5.03 -31.51 -24.26
C SER A 448 -4.51 -31.30 -25.67
N ASP A 449 -4.94 -32.12 -26.63
CA ASP A 449 -4.53 -32.02 -28.04
C ASP A 449 -4.98 -30.70 -28.66
N GLU A 450 -6.22 -30.26 -28.40
CA GLU A 450 -6.71 -28.96 -28.91
C GLU A 450 -5.94 -27.79 -28.32
N ILE A 451 -5.49 -27.86 -27.05
CA ILE A 451 -4.68 -26.81 -26.43
C ILE A 451 -3.23 -26.85 -26.97
N GLU A 452 -2.67 -28.04 -27.19
CA GLU A 452 -1.31 -28.22 -27.70
C GLU A 452 -1.16 -27.74 -29.14
N ASP A 453 -2.22 -27.84 -29.96
CA ASP A 453 -2.27 -27.33 -31.34
C ASP A 453 -2.22 -25.78 -31.44
N LEU A 454 -2.35 -25.05 -30.33
CA LEU A 454 -2.27 -23.60 -30.33
C LEU A 454 -0.82 -23.13 -30.52
N GLU A 455 -0.59 -22.26 -31.51
CA GLU A 455 0.76 -21.79 -31.91
C GLU A 455 1.58 -21.21 -30.75
N TYR A 456 0.90 -20.59 -29.78
CA TYR A 456 1.54 -19.93 -28.64
C TYR A 456 1.77 -20.87 -27.43
N VAL A 457 1.28 -22.08 -27.48
CA VAL A 457 1.51 -23.09 -26.46
C VAL A 457 2.89 -23.72 -26.72
N LYS A 458 3.68 -23.86 -25.65
CA LYS A 458 5.00 -24.50 -25.69
C LYS A 458 4.89 -26.01 -25.44
N SER A 459 4.15 -26.36 -24.39
CA SER A 459 3.92 -27.75 -24.00
C SER A 459 2.68 -27.85 -23.09
N VAL A 460 2.08 -29.01 -23.09
CA VAL A 460 0.96 -29.37 -22.22
C VAL A 460 1.35 -30.65 -21.47
N THR A 461 1.21 -30.63 -20.14
CA THR A 461 1.43 -31.80 -19.29
C THR A 461 0.12 -32.18 -18.63
N SER A 462 -0.44 -33.29 -19.02
CA SER A 462 -1.65 -33.90 -18.44
C SER A 462 -1.41 -35.39 -18.22
N MET A 463 -2.28 -36.05 -17.47
CA MET A 463 -2.18 -37.51 -17.32
C MET A 463 -2.31 -38.20 -18.67
N ALA A 464 -3.24 -37.75 -19.52
CA ALA A 464 -3.46 -38.31 -20.84
C ALA A 464 -2.30 -38.15 -21.81
N ASN A 465 -1.42 -37.16 -21.62
CA ASN A 465 -0.23 -36.95 -22.44
C ASN A 465 1.04 -37.61 -21.84
N THR A 466 1.04 -37.85 -20.52
CA THR A 466 2.14 -38.51 -19.83
C THR A 466 2.13 -40.03 -20.00
N LEU A 467 0.93 -40.61 -20.19
CA LEU A 467 0.73 -42.03 -20.41
C LEU A 467 0.97 -42.41 -21.89
N PRO A 468 1.80 -43.39 -22.19
CA PRO A 468 1.85 -44.00 -23.51
C PRO A 468 0.50 -44.62 -23.88
N GLU A 469 0.11 -44.60 -25.16
CA GLU A 469 -1.16 -45.15 -25.62
C GLU A 469 -1.37 -46.62 -25.17
N GLY A 470 -2.49 -46.88 -24.50
CA GLY A 470 -2.87 -48.22 -24.05
C GLY A 470 -2.23 -48.66 -22.71
N VAL A 471 -1.50 -47.79 -22.04
CA VAL A 471 -0.96 -48.07 -20.69
C VAL A 471 -1.93 -47.53 -19.64
N PRO A 472 -2.46 -48.39 -18.73
CA PRO A 472 -3.31 -47.90 -17.62
C PRO A 472 -2.50 -47.06 -16.64
N GLU A 473 -3.17 -46.10 -15.99
CA GLU A 473 -2.61 -45.17 -14.99
C GLU A 473 -1.92 -45.91 -13.83
N ASP A 474 -2.46 -47.06 -13.42
CA ASP A 474 -1.90 -47.90 -12.35
C ASP A 474 -0.46 -48.39 -12.59
N PHE A 475 0.06 -48.26 -13.80
CA PHE A 475 1.47 -48.59 -14.10
C PHE A 475 2.45 -47.44 -13.80
N LEU A 476 1.95 -46.23 -13.57
CA LEU A 476 2.81 -45.13 -13.17
C LEU A 476 3.01 -45.10 -11.65
N PRO A 477 4.19 -44.61 -11.18
CA PRO A 477 4.40 -44.37 -9.77
C PRO A 477 3.37 -43.39 -9.21
N TYR A 478 2.86 -43.67 -8.01
CA TYR A 478 1.91 -42.80 -7.32
C TYR A 478 2.43 -41.37 -7.17
N SER A 479 3.72 -41.17 -7.05
CA SER A 479 4.33 -39.82 -7.00
C SER A 479 4.12 -38.98 -8.26
N ILE A 480 3.84 -39.62 -9.41
CA ILE A 480 3.54 -38.93 -10.68
C ILE A 480 2.03 -38.78 -10.81
N THR A 481 1.27 -39.86 -10.60
CA THR A 481 -0.18 -39.84 -10.76
C THR A 481 -0.85 -38.87 -9.79
N SER A 482 -0.44 -38.86 -8.52
CA SER A 482 -0.98 -37.96 -7.50
C SER A 482 -0.71 -36.45 -7.76
N GLN A 483 0.24 -36.13 -8.64
CA GLN A 483 0.46 -34.75 -9.04
C GLN A 483 -0.51 -34.26 -10.13
N LEU A 484 -1.08 -35.15 -10.91
CA LEU A 484 -1.95 -34.81 -12.04
C LEU A 484 -3.40 -35.19 -11.82
N HIS A 485 -3.67 -36.28 -11.07
CA HIS A 485 -4.99 -36.80 -10.77
C HIS A 485 -5.18 -37.03 -9.27
N THR A 486 -6.37 -36.70 -8.78
CA THR A 486 -6.94 -37.20 -7.53
C THR A 486 -8.19 -38.02 -7.87
N ASP A 487 -8.87 -38.58 -6.89
CA ASP A 487 -10.11 -39.35 -7.10
C ASP A 487 -11.21 -38.51 -7.79
N THR A 488 -11.21 -37.21 -7.61
CA THR A 488 -12.29 -36.30 -8.05
C THR A 488 -11.85 -35.28 -9.07
N THR A 489 -10.57 -34.92 -9.08
CA THR A 489 -10.08 -33.74 -9.80
C THR A 489 -8.82 -34.09 -10.60
N SER A 490 -8.74 -33.55 -11.80
CA SER A 490 -7.57 -33.59 -12.66
C SER A 490 -6.97 -32.19 -12.80
N ARG A 491 -5.64 -32.10 -12.96
CA ARG A 491 -4.96 -30.88 -13.35
C ARG A 491 -4.10 -31.07 -14.59
N MET A 492 -4.03 -29.99 -15.38
CA MET A 492 -3.21 -29.92 -16.58
C MET A 492 -2.33 -28.69 -16.50
N LEU A 493 -1.02 -28.87 -16.72
CA LEU A 493 -0.04 -27.77 -16.74
C LEU A 493 0.15 -27.33 -18.20
N ILE A 494 -0.10 -26.05 -18.47
CA ILE A 494 -0.05 -25.48 -19.82
C ILE A 494 1.02 -24.39 -19.82
N TYR A 495 2.06 -24.55 -20.62
CA TYR A 495 3.14 -23.57 -20.76
C TYR A 495 2.96 -22.76 -22.02
N ILE A 496 2.86 -21.42 -21.89
CA ILE A 496 2.69 -20.49 -23.01
C ILE A 496 3.89 -19.56 -23.17
N ARG A 497 4.16 -19.14 -24.43
CA ARG A 497 5.32 -18.31 -24.81
C ARG A 497 5.03 -16.84 -24.69
N THR A 498 4.64 -16.35 -23.50
CA THR A 498 4.34 -14.95 -23.26
C THR A 498 4.92 -14.46 -21.94
N LYS A 499 4.90 -13.13 -21.75
CA LYS A 499 5.04 -12.55 -20.41
C LYS A 499 3.76 -12.86 -19.62
N SER A 500 3.87 -13.00 -18.31
CA SER A 500 2.71 -13.24 -17.44
C SER A 500 1.69 -12.09 -17.45
N GLU A 501 2.13 -10.86 -17.68
CA GLU A 501 1.25 -9.69 -17.78
C GLU A 501 1.42 -8.98 -19.12
N SER A 502 0.48 -9.21 -20.03
CA SER A 502 0.34 -8.54 -21.32
C SER A 502 -1.07 -8.77 -21.89
N ASP A 503 -1.53 -7.89 -22.79
CA ASP A 503 -2.84 -8.06 -23.42
C ASP A 503 -2.93 -9.38 -24.20
N LYS A 504 -1.83 -9.83 -24.84
CA LYS A 504 -1.78 -11.13 -25.52
C LYS A 504 -1.90 -12.30 -24.55
N ALA A 505 -1.24 -12.22 -23.36
CA ALA A 505 -1.36 -13.27 -22.37
C ALA A 505 -2.80 -13.39 -21.84
N PHE A 506 -3.49 -12.27 -21.69
CA PHE A 506 -4.89 -12.25 -21.28
C PHE A 506 -5.81 -12.81 -22.37
N GLU A 507 -5.55 -12.51 -23.64
CA GLU A 507 -6.25 -13.09 -24.78
C GLU A 507 -6.08 -14.63 -24.81
N TYR A 508 -4.85 -15.11 -24.77
CA TYR A 508 -4.54 -16.54 -24.73
C TYR A 508 -5.14 -17.26 -23.51
N THR A 509 -5.17 -16.59 -22.36
CA THR A 509 -5.85 -17.13 -21.18
C THR A 509 -7.35 -17.30 -21.41
N ASN A 510 -7.99 -16.37 -22.10
CA ASN A 510 -9.41 -16.49 -22.44
C ASN A 510 -9.67 -17.64 -23.43
N ASP A 511 -8.83 -17.78 -24.46
CA ASP A 511 -8.93 -18.88 -25.42
C ASP A 511 -8.81 -20.25 -24.70
N ILE A 512 -7.83 -20.39 -23.79
CA ILE A 512 -7.65 -21.61 -22.99
C ILE A 512 -8.85 -21.83 -22.06
N ARG A 513 -9.37 -20.77 -21.39
CA ARG A 513 -10.58 -20.86 -20.55
C ARG A 513 -11.79 -21.35 -21.37
N ASP A 514 -11.95 -20.88 -22.59
CA ASP A 514 -13.06 -21.24 -23.47
C ASP A 514 -12.94 -22.71 -23.92
N ILE A 515 -11.72 -23.19 -24.25
CA ILE A 515 -11.47 -24.58 -24.57
C ILE A 515 -11.76 -25.48 -23.35
N VAL A 516 -11.23 -25.14 -22.17
CA VAL A 516 -11.47 -25.92 -20.94
C VAL A 516 -12.96 -26.02 -20.64
N LYS A 517 -13.71 -24.91 -20.76
CA LYS A 517 -15.18 -24.90 -20.56
C LYS A 517 -15.96 -25.61 -21.65
N LYS A 518 -15.45 -25.71 -22.85
CA LYS A 518 -16.06 -26.47 -23.95
C LYS A 518 -16.12 -27.98 -23.60
N TYR A 519 -15.02 -28.50 -23.00
CA TYR A 519 -14.92 -29.91 -22.62
C TYR A 519 -15.51 -30.20 -21.22
N TYR A 520 -15.34 -29.26 -20.30
CA TYR A 520 -15.81 -29.33 -18.90
C TYR A 520 -16.58 -28.04 -18.54
N PRO A 521 -17.89 -27.98 -18.90
CA PRO A 521 -18.72 -26.77 -18.70
C PRO A 521 -18.89 -26.37 -17.23
N GLU A 522 -18.90 -27.37 -16.33
CA GLU A 522 -19.08 -27.19 -14.91
C GLU A 522 -17.82 -27.57 -14.15
N ASP A 523 -17.58 -26.87 -13.04
CA ASP A 523 -16.51 -27.13 -12.08
C ASP A 523 -15.09 -27.19 -12.70
N SER A 524 -14.85 -26.38 -13.73
CA SER A 524 -13.56 -26.24 -14.37
C SER A 524 -13.03 -24.83 -14.27
N TYR A 525 -11.72 -24.70 -14.03
CA TYR A 525 -11.05 -23.43 -13.76
C TYR A 525 -9.69 -23.38 -14.43
N VAL A 526 -9.24 -22.18 -14.79
CA VAL A 526 -7.86 -21.94 -15.23
C VAL A 526 -7.23 -20.98 -14.24
N ALA A 527 -6.21 -21.46 -13.56
CA ALA A 527 -5.45 -20.74 -12.51
C ALA A 527 -4.00 -20.50 -12.95
N GLY A 528 -3.25 -19.76 -12.17
CA GLY A 528 -1.87 -19.38 -12.42
C GLY A 528 -1.69 -17.88 -12.40
N GLU A 529 -0.46 -17.39 -12.66
CA GLU A 529 -0.14 -15.97 -12.54
C GLU A 529 -0.96 -15.08 -13.47
N THR A 530 -1.03 -15.42 -14.76
CA THR A 530 -1.77 -14.62 -15.75
C THR A 530 -3.28 -14.61 -15.52
N PRO A 531 -3.97 -15.76 -15.29
CA PRO A 531 -5.39 -15.77 -14.95
C PRO A 531 -5.70 -14.95 -13.69
N SER A 532 -4.88 -15.06 -12.65
CA SER A 532 -5.04 -14.29 -11.41
C SER A 532 -4.86 -12.78 -11.64
N THR A 533 -3.85 -12.39 -12.40
CA THR A 533 -3.61 -10.99 -12.78
C THR A 533 -4.77 -10.42 -13.60
N GLN A 534 -5.36 -11.20 -14.50
CA GLN A 534 -6.53 -10.82 -15.28
C GLN A 534 -7.76 -10.61 -14.39
N ASP A 535 -7.99 -11.50 -13.44
CA ASP A 535 -9.11 -11.42 -12.50
C ASP A 535 -8.91 -10.24 -11.53
N ILE A 536 -7.67 -9.97 -11.07
CA ILE A 536 -7.30 -8.76 -10.34
C ILE A 536 -7.62 -7.52 -11.18
N LYS A 537 -7.16 -7.43 -12.43
CA LYS A 537 -7.42 -6.31 -13.35
C LYS A 537 -8.91 -6.03 -13.47
N THR A 538 -9.70 -7.06 -13.72
CA THR A 538 -11.15 -6.93 -13.90
C THR A 538 -11.83 -6.44 -12.62
N THR A 539 -11.47 -7.02 -11.47
CA THR A 539 -12.05 -6.68 -10.16
C THR A 539 -11.70 -5.25 -9.75
N ILE A 540 -10.42 -4.89 -9.80
CA ILE A 540 -9.95 -3.58 -9.36
C ILE A 540 -10.46 -2.47 -10.29
N THR A 541 -10.54 -2.72 -11.60
CA THR A 541 -11.10 -1.72 -12.55
C THR A 541 -12.57 -1.43 -12.26
N ALA A 542 -13.35 -2.44 -11.92
CA ALA A 542 -14.75 -2.27 -11.50
C ALA A 542 -14.88 -1.55 -10.15
N ASP A 543 -13.94 -1.78 -9.23
CA ASP A 543 -13.91 -1.14 -7.93
C ASP A 543 -13.58 0.36 -7.99
N ASN A 544 -12.77 0.79 -8.97
CA ASN A 544 -12.35 2.19 -9.08
C ASN A 544 -13.54 3.17 -9.13
N ALA A 545 -14.50 2.93 -10.01
CA ALA A 545 -15.68 3.80 -10.12
C ALA A 545 -16.48 3.83 -8.82
N ARG A 546 -16.66 2.65 -8.19
CA ARG A 546 -17.41 2.52 -6.93
C ARG A 546 -16.74 3.26 -5.78
N VAL A 547 -15.43 3.08 -5.59
CA VAL A 547 -14.67 3.71 -4.51
C VAL A 547 -14.61 5.22 -4.69
N ASN A 548 -14.37 5.72 -5.90
CA ASN A 548 -14.33 7.16 -6.15
C ASN A 548 -15.66 7.84 -5.84
N VAL A 549 -16.78 7.27 -6.30
CA VAL A 549 -18.11 7.81 -6.01
C VAL A 549 -18.41 7.78 -4.51
N LEU A 550 -18.09 6.67 -3.84
CA LEU A 550 -18.33 6.51 -2.40
C LEU A 550 -17.47 7.46 -1.56
N SER A 551 -16.19 7.62 -1.90
CA SER A 551 -15.29 8.58 -1.25
C SER A 551 -15.81 10.02 -1.38
N LEU A 552 -16.20 10.40 -2.60
CA LEU A 552 -16.74 11.72 -2.89
C LEU A 552 -18.00 12.00 -2.07
N ILE A 553 -18.96 11.07 -2.05
CA ILE A 553 -20.21 11.21 -1.28
C ILE A 553 -19.90 11.25 0.22
N SER A 554 -19.04 10.38 0.71
CA SER A 554 -18.72 10.31 2.14
C SER A 554 -18.08 11.60 2.65
N VAL A 555 -17.08 12.13 1.94
CA VAL A 555 -16.44 13.39 2.28
C VAL A 555 -17.40 14.55 2.14
N PHE A 556 -18.23 14.60 1.07
CA PHE A 556 -19.27 15.61 0.91
C PHE A 556 -20.22 15.67 2.10
N VAL A 557 -20.71 14.51 2.55
CA VAL A 557 -21.64 14.40 3.68
C VAL A 557 -20.97 14.89 4.97
N VAL A 558 -19.74 14.48 5.25
CA VAL A 558 -19.02 14.92 6.45
C VAL A 558 -18.80 16.44 6.46
N VAL A 559 -18.35 17.02 5.35
CA VAL A 559 -18.14 18.47 5.25
C VAL A 559 -19.47 19.22 5.34
N MET A 560 -20.54 18.70 4.74
CA MET A 560 -21.89 19.27 4.82
C MET A 560 -22.38 19.37 6.26
N PHE A 561 -22.24 18.30 7.04
CA PHE A 561 -22.62 18.31 8.45
C PHE A 561 -21.72 19.22 9.29
N SER A 562 -20.41 19.24 9.02
CA SER A 562 -19.45 20.07 9.74
C SER A 562 -19.72 21.56 9.58
N PHE A 563 -20.05 22.00 8.37
CA PHE A 563 -20.32 23.42 8.07
C PHE A 563 -21.80 23.77 8.06
N GLN A 564 -22.69 22.82 8.25
CA GLN A 564 -24.16 23.01 8.17
C GLN A 564 -24.59 23.75 6.88
N SER A 565 -23.93 23.40 5.77
CA SER A 565 -24.10 24.05 4.47
C SER A 565 -23.90 23.06 3.34
N VAL A 566 -24.77 23.08 2.35
CA VAL A 566 -24.63 22.25 1.13
C VAL A 566 -23.63 22.84 0.12
N LEU A 567 -23.45 24.16 0.15
CA LEU A 567 -22.61 24.87 -0.81
C LEU A 567 -21.11 24.75 -0.45
N VAL A 568 -20.76 24.73 0.83
CA VAL A 568 -19.38 24.69 1.29
C VAL A 568 -18.65 23.41 0.83
N PRO A 569 -19.23 22.19 0.95
CA PRO A 569 -18.60 20.98 0.40
C PRO A 569 -18.24 21.11 -1.07
N ILE A 570 -19.15 21.62 -1.91
CA ILE A 570 -18.90 21.79 -3.35
C ILE A 570 -17.68 22.67 -3.58
N ILE A 571 -17.60 23.82 -2.91
CA ILE A 571 -16.49 24.78 -3.05
C ILE A 571 -15.16 24.17 -2.56
N VAL A 572 -15.19 23.39 -1.47
CA VAL A 572 -14.01 22.78 -0.85
C VAL A 572 -13.49 21.62 -1.70
N MET A 573 -14.36 20.82 -2.29
CA MET A 573 -13.97 19.60 -3.03
C MET A 573 -13.47 19.88 -4.44
N ILE A 574 -13.97 20.90 -5.14
CA ILE A 574 -13.54 21.22 -6.51
C ILE A 574 -12.01 21.38 -6.66
N PRO A 575 -11.31 22.16 -5.85
CA PRO A 575 -9.85 22.28 -5.95
C PRO A 575 -9.12 20.96 -5.69
N ILE A 576 -9.65 20.13 -4.81
CA ILE A 576 -9.02 18.85 -4.43
C ILE A 576 -9.17 17.84 -5.57
N GLU A 577 -10.37 17.72 -6.15
CA GLU A 577 -10.60 16.90 -7.34
C GLU A 577 -9.72 17.35 -8.51
N ALA A 578 -9.59 18.67 -8.69
CA ALA A 578 -8.68 19.21 -9.69
C ALA A 578 -7.22 18.78 -9.44
N ALA A 579 -6.76 18.84 -8.20
CA ALA A 579 -5.41 18.41 -7.81
C ALA A 579 -5.23 16.90 -8.03
N ILE A 580 -6.26 16.08 -7.75
CA ILE A 580 -6.23 14.62 -8.00
C ILE A 580 -6.10 14.36 -9.50
N TYR A 581 -6.93 14.99 -10.34
CA TYR A 581 -6.86 14.79 -11.81
C TYR A 581 -5.51 15.22 -12.38
N ILE A 582 -4.96 16.35 -11.91
CA ILE A 582 -3.63 16.81 -12.33
C ILE A 582 -2.55 15.81 -11.89
N ASN A 583 -2.59 15.34 -10.64
CA ASN A 583 -1.66 14.34 -10.14
C ASN A 583 -1.69 13.06 -10.99
N MET A 584 -2.88 12.56 -11.29
CA MET A 584 -3.07 11.33 -12.05
C MET A 584 -2.82 11.47 -13.55
N ALA A 585 -2.78 12.70 -14.08
CA ALA A 585 -2.43 12.95 -15.48
C ALA A 585 -0.92 12.94 -15.75
N VAL A 586 -0.11 13.26 -14.74
CA VAL A 586 1.37 13.37 -14.90
C VAL A 586 2.01 12.09 -15.44
N PRO A 587 1.68 10.87 -14.94
CA PRO A 587 2.33 9.65 -15.42
C PRO A 587 2.15 9.44 -16.93
N TYR A 588 0.96 9.68 -17.48
CA TYR A 588 0.74 9.63 -18.92
C TYR A 588 1.64 10.61 -19.69
N LEU A 589 1.82 11.83 -19.16
CA LEU A 589 2.64 12.86 -19.83
C LEU A 589 4.14 12.54 -19.80
N VAL A 590 4.59 11.80 -18.78
CA VAL A 590 6.01 11.40 -18.60
C VAL A 590 6.28 10.02 -19.19
N GLY A 591 5.23 9.24 -19.50
CA GLY A 591 5.35 7.87 -20.02
C GLY A 591 5.64 6.83 -18.92
N GLU A 592 5.26 7.12 -17.66
CA GLU A 592 5.37 6.19 -16.56
C GLU A 592 4.20 5.20 -16.53
N THR A 593 4.50 3.93 -16.28
CA THR A 593 3.47 2.92 -16.01
C THR A 593 3.16 2.91 -14.52
N LEU A 594 1.89 2.96 -14.17
CA LEU A 594 1.42 2.99 -12.79
C LEU A 594 1.03 1.60 -12.28
N VAL A 595 1.21 1.37 -11.00
CA VAL A 595 0.54 0.27 -10.30
C VAL A 595 -0.92 0.67 -10.06
N TYR A 596 -1.87 -0.06 -10.68
CA TYR A 596 -3.29 0.30 -10.65
C TYR A 596 -3.88 0.37 -9.25
N MET A 597 -3.48 -0.55 -8.38
CA MET A 597 -3.85 -0.57 -6.97
C MET A 597 -3.43 0.75 -6.28
N GLY A 598 -2.20 1.20 -6.52
CA GLY A 598 -1.72 2.49 -6.02
C GLY A 598 -2.53 3.68 -6.53
N TYR A 599 -2.94 3.65 -7.78
CA TYR A 599 -3.79 4.68 -8.39
C TYR A 599 -5.13 4.85 -7.65
N ILE A 600 -5.87 3.76 -7.37
CA ILE A 600 -7.16 3.82 -6.65
C ILE A 600 -6.97 4.28 -5.21
N ILE A 601 -6.01 3.68 -4.51
CA ILE A 601 -5.76 3.96 -3.11
C ILE A 601 -5.37 5.43 -2.92
N VAL A 602 -4.49 5.95 -3.77
CA VAL A 602 -4.02 7.34 -3.66
C VAL A 602 -5.12 8.34 -3.97
N SER A 603 -6.03 8.08 -4.91
CA SER A 603 -7.16 8.97 -5.19
C SER A 603 -8.02 9.19 -3.94
N SER A 604 -8.36 8.11 -3.23
CA SER A 604 -9.13 8.17 -1.98
C SER A 604 -8.34 8.78 -0.82
N ILE A 605 -7.05 8.45 -0.69
CA ILE A 605 -6.16 9.01 0.34
C ILE A 605 -5.99 10.50 0.12
N GLN A 606 -5.70 10.94 -1.11
CA GLN A 606 -5.50 12.34 -1.42
C GLN A 606 -6.76 13.14 -1.12
N LEU A 607 -7.95 12.64 -1.51
CA LEU A 607 -9.22 13.29 -1.17
C LEU A 607 -9.38 13.42 0.35
N GLY A 608 -9.18 12.35 1.11
CA GLY A 608 -9.36 12.34 2.57
C GLY A 608 -8.32 13.16 3.32
N ALA A 609 -7.04 13.07 2.94
CA ALA A 609 -5.93 13.67 3.69
C ALA A 609 -5.64 15.14 3.32
N THR A 610 -6.10 15.63 2.16
CA THR A 610 -5.81 17.01 1.74
C THR A 610 -7.02 17.95 1.81
N VAL A 611 -8.22 17.41 2.01
CA VAL A 611 -9.43 18.24 2.24
C VAL A 611 -9.27 19.12 3.49
N ASP A 612 -8.45 18.71 4.44
CA ASP A 612 -8.16 19.37 5.69
C ASP A 612 -7.61 20.78 5.48
N TYR A 613 -6.78 20.99 4.46
CA TYR A 613 -6.24 22.31 4.11
C TYR A 613 -7.35 23.29 3.70
N SER A 614 -8.29 22.82 2.89
CA SER A 614 -9.44 23.61 2.46
C SER A 614 -10.44 23.87 3.60
N ILE A 615 -10.64 22.89 4.49
CA ILE A 615 -11.47 23.03 5.69
C ILE A 615 -10.88 24.09 6.64
N LEU A 616 -9.57 24.03 6.91
CA LEU A 616 -8.87 24.97 7.77
C LEU A 616 -8.98 26.40 7.23
N LEU A 617 -8.68 26.58 5.93
CA LEU A 617 -8.81 27.89 5.28
C LEU A 617 -10.24 28.43 5.34
N THR A 618 -11.24 27.57 5.09
CA THR A 618 -12.65 27.95 5.11
C THR A 618 -13.09 28.33 6.52
N ASN A 619 -12.71 27.58 7.56
CA ASN A 619 -13.00 27.91 8.96
C ASN A 619 -12.41 29.26 9.37
N ASN A 620 -11.11 29.49 9.06
CA ASN A 620 -10.45 30.75 9.34
C ASN A 620 -11.11 31.91 8.58
N TYR A 621 -11.48 31.71 7.31
CA TYR A 621 -12.20 32.72 6.53
C TYR A 621 -13.55 33.04 7.13
N MET A 622 -14.37 32.07 7.51
CA MET A 622 -15.66 32.27 8.13
C MET A 622 -15.53 33.00 9.49
N ALA A 623 -14.50 32.69 10.27
CA ALA A 623 -14.20 33.37 11.52
C ALA A 623 -13.85 34.86 11.28
N CYS A 624 -12.94 35.15 10.36
CA CYS A 624 -12.52 36.51 9.99
C CYS A 624 -13.68 37.35 9.38
N ARG A 625 -14.59 36.68 8.61
CA ARG A 625 -15.74 37.35 8.00
C ARG A 625 -16.75 37.93 9.00
N LYS A 626 -16.76 37.43 10.24
CA LYS A 626 -17.63 38.00 11.30
C LYS A 626 -17.22 39.42 11.72
N THR A 627 -15.93 39.77 11.53
CA THR A 627 -15.36 41.03 12.03
C THR A 627 -14.72 41.88 10.93
N MET A 628 -14.39 41.33 9.76
CA MET A 628 -13.62 41.98 8.69
C MET A 628 -14.36 42.02 7.36
N LYS A 629 -13.95 42.95 6.48
CA LYS A 629 -14.45 43.03 5.09
C LYS A 629 -13.91 41.84 4.28
N LYS A 630 -14.62 41.48 3.20
CA LYS A 630 -14.33 40.28 2.37
C LYS A 630 -12.86 40.16 1.98
N LYS A 631 -12.22 41.22 1.47
CA LYS A 631 -10.82 41.23 1.01
C LYS A 631 -9.86 41.05 2.19
N GLU A 632 -10.07 41.76 3.27
CA GLU A 632 -9.23 41.68 4.47
C GLU A 632 -9.35 40.29 5.12
N ALA A 633 -10.56 39.75 5.20
CA ALA A 633 -10.85 38.44 5.76
C ALA A 633 -10.15 37.32 4.98
N VAL A 634 -10.08 37.37 3.61
CA VAL A 634 -9.36 36.39 2.80
C VAL A 634 -7.86 36.43 3.06
N VAL A 635 -7.28 37.66 3.08
CA VAL A 635 -5.82 37.80 3.31
C VAL A 635 -5.44 37.36 4.71
N GLU A 636 -6.24 37.67 5.71
CA GLU A 636 -6.01 37.25 7.10
C GLU A 636 -6.18 35.74 7.26
N ALA A 637 -7.21 35.13 6.68
CA ALA A 637 -7.45 33.70 6.71
C ALA A 637 -6.30 32.94 6.03
N LEU A 638 -5.82 33.42 4.88
CA LEU A 638 -4.64 32.85 4.22
C LEU A 638 -3.40 32.95 5.11
N ALA A 639 -3.14 34.12 5.71
CA ALA A 639 -1.96 34.30 6.57
C ALA A 639 -2.01 33.37 7.80
N MET A 640 -3.19 33.14 8.38
CA MET A 640 -3.38 32.23 9.51
C MET A 640 -3.24 30.75 9.12
N SER A 641 -3.67 30.38 7.91
CA SER A 641 -3.69 28.97 7.47
C SER A 641 -2.36 28.53 6.83
N CYS A 642 -1.66 29.45 6.14
CA CYS A 642 -0.48 29.09 5.36
C CYS A 642 0.63 28.44 6.19
N SER A 643 0.86 28.86 7.43
CA SER A 643 1.89 28.25 8.28
C SER A 643 1.64 26.77 8.51
N SER A 644 0.43 26.42 8.94
CA SER A 644 0.04 25.02 9.22
C SER A 644 0.00 24.20 7.93
N VAL A 645 -0.63 24.71 6.86
CA VAL A 645 -0.73 24.02 5.56
C VAL A 645 0.65 23.81 4.94
N PHE A 646 1.55 24.80 5.02
CA PHE A 646 2.90 24.67 4.50
C PHE A 646 3.70 23.62 5.27
N THR A 647 3.59 23.60 6.61
CA THR A 647 4.31 22.62 7.45
C THR A 647 3.82 21.20 7.15
N SER A 648 2.52 20.97 7.23
CA SER A 648 1.95 19.61 7.04
C SER A 648 2.07 19.14 5.60
N GLY A 649 1.80 20.02 4.64
CA GLY A 649 1.97 19.70 3.22
C GLY A 649 3.42 19.34 2.87
N THR A 650 4.41 20.08 3.40
CA THR A 650 5.82 19.75 3.19
C THR A 650 6.17 18.40 3.80
N ILE A 651 5.65 18.07 4.99
CA ILE A 651 5.86 16.75 5.62
C ILE A 651 5.28 15.64 4.73
N LEU A 652 4.05 15.79 4.25
CA LEU A 652 3.41 14.78 3.40
C LEU A 652 4.12 14.62 2.05
N ILE A 653 4.53 15.72 1.42
CA ILE A 653 5.31 15.73 0.18
C ILE A 653 6.60 14.95 0.37
N LEU A 654 7.41 15.33 1.36
CA LEU A 654 8.72 14.72 1.56
C LEU A 654 8.62 13.28 2.06
N ALA A 655 7.63 12.96 2.91
CA ALA A 655 7.38 11.58 3.31
C ALA A 655 7.06 10.68 2.11
N GLY A 656 6.22 11.13 1.18
CA GLY A 656 5.94 10.42 -0.05
C GLY A 656 7.18 10.22 -0.94
N TYR A 657 7.99 11.26 -1.13
CA TYR A 657 9.22 11.16 -1.91
C TYR A 657 10.29 10.30 -1.25
N ILE A 658 10.38 10.25 0.09
CA ILE A 658 11.29 9.35 0.82
C ILE A 658 10.91 7.89 0.53
N VAL A 659 9.63 7.57 0.59
CA VAL A 659 9.14 6.22 0.24
C VAL A 659 9.50 5.89 -1.20
N TYR A 660 9.27 6.80 -2.15
CA TYR A 660 9.61 6.62 -3.56
C TYR A 660 11.08 6.35 -3.80
N MET A 661 11.97 7.12 -3.13
CA MET A 661 13.42 7.03 -3.37
C MET A 661 14.09 5.81 -2.71
N ILE A 662 13.50 5.27 -1.65
CA ILE A 662 14.11 4.19 -0.87
C ILE A 662 13.52 2.82 -1.24
N SER A 663 12.23 2.77 -1.56
CA SER A 663 11.58 1.49 -1.84
C SER A 663 12.02 0.90 -3.18
N SER A 664 12.48 -0.35 -3.14
CA SER A 664 12.79 -1.16 -4.32
C SER A 664 11.53 -1.75 -4.97
N THR A 665 10.37 -1.67 -4.30
CA THR A 665 9.11 -2.24 -4.79
C THR A 665 8.32 -1.20 -5.57
N ALA A 666 7.99 -1.47 -6.82
CA ALA A 666 7.23 -0.56 -7.68
C ALA A 666 5.88 -0.14 -7.06
N ALA A 667 5.19 -1.06 -6.38
CA ALA A 667 3.92 -0.78 -5.71
C ALA A 667 4.06 0.25 -4.59
N ILE A 668 5.03 0.07 -3.68
CA ILE A 668 5.22 0.95 -2.52
C ILE A 668 5.85 2.28 -2.96
N GLY A 669 6.89 2.22 -3.79
CA GLY A 669 7.54 3.41 -4.35
C GLY A 669 6.57 4.25 -5.18
N GLY A 670 5.79 3.62 -6.06
CA GLY A 670 4.76 4.29 -6.86
C GLY A 670 3.67 4.94 -6.02
N LEU A 671 3.19 4.27 -4.96
CA LEU A 671 2.29 4.86 -3.96
C LEU A 671 2.91 6.11 -3.32
N GLY A 672 4.18 6.01 -2.86
CA GLY A 672 4.90 7.14 -2.27
C GLY A 672 5.00 8.33 -3.22
N HIS A 673 5.37 8.08 -4.49
CA HIS A 673 5.48 9.11 -5.53
C HIS A 673 4.14 9.81 -5.78
N LEU A 674 3.06 9.03 -5.95
CA LEU A 674 1.72 9.58 -6.17
C LEU A 674 1.22 10.40 -4.97
N ILE A 675 1.47 9.96 -3.73
CA ILE A 675 1.10 10.68 -2.51
C ILE A 675 1.89 11.99 -2.39
N GLY A 676 3.22 11.94 -2.55
CA GLY A 676 4.07 13.13 -2.43
C GLY A 676 3.72 14.18 -3.48
N ARG A 677 3.55 13.79 -4.74
CA ARG A 677 3.14 14.66 -5.83
C ARG A 677 1.70 15.17 -5.66
N GLY A 678 0.79 14.29 -5.21
CA GLY A 678 -0.59 14.66 -4.91
C GLY A 678 -0.71 15.71 -3.81
N ALA A 679 0.08 15.58 -2.75
CA ALA A 679 0.17 16.58 -1.69
C ALA A 679 0.70 17.92 -2.23
N LEU A 680 1.72 17.90 -3.11
CA LEU A 680 2.26 19.10 -3.75
C LEU A 680 1.18 19.86 -4.52
N PHE A 681 0.41 19.17 -5.37
CA PHE A 681 -0.68 19.80 -6.13
C PHE A 681 -1.82 20.28 -5.23
N SER A 682 -2.10 19.59 -4.13
CA SER A 682 -3.15 19.99 -3.19
C SER A 682 -2.80 21.22 -2.34
N VAL A 683 -1.51 21.45 -2.06
CA VAL A 683 -1.02 22.64 -1.34
C VAL A 683 -0.95 23.87 -2.25
N CYS A 684 -0.69 23.68 -3.55
CA CYS A 684 -0.59 24.76 -4.53
C CYS A 684 -1.96 25.29 -4.97
#